data_4e329210e826d384f9ee0ef61573ae59
#
_entry.id   4e329210e826d384f9ee0ef61573ae59
#
_cell.length_a   1.000
_cell.length_b   1.000
_cell.length_c   1.000
_cell.angle_alpha   90.00
_cell.angle_beta   90.00
_cell.angle_gamma   90.00
#
_symmetry.space_group_name_H-M   'P 1'
#
loop_
_entity.id
_entity.type
_entity.pdbx_description
1 polymer ?
#
loop_
_entity_poly.entity_id
_entity_poly.type
_entity_poly.pdbx_seq_one_letter_code
_entity_poly.pdbx_strand_id
1 'polypeptide(L)'
;MKKFNLADWALRHKSIIYYFIAVLLTFGIFSFTHMGRMEDPDFTMRTMVVGVSWPGASPQQMSNQVTDKLEEKLRDLPGVDYTKSFTDGSKSVIYINLKEDLPSNKIRPAWEEARNMINDEWKSLPSGVQGPSINDRFDDVYGTIYALSGDEFSYEEKRQQAENLKRQLLSVPNVKKITLIGVQEKSLDVTINKDKLASYQVSTQQLLTALKQQSAMVPAGMVNTDTNNVYLRINGVFDSVDAVKNMPIRINNQTIRLGDIADVTMTYKDPSSPQFYYEGKPAIGIAISMDAGANNIEFGKAIDTKLKELKTTIPAGLSLDQVSNQPHIVKESIGDFSQSLFEAIAIVLLVSFASLGIRTGIVVALTIPVVVSTTFVLMYENGIYLHKVSLGALILALGLLVDDAIIVVEMMSVKLEEGFNHWRAATFAYESTAFPMLSGTLITCAGFLPLALAEGMVAEFTKSLSIVVFMALILSWIASVLVSPVLGYKIIENKAEKPESEWTRRDHIMHRLKTVFYARFESLLYWALGHHKAVLLLTLGAFILSLLSFPLIKQEFFPSSTRSEIIVSMQFPQSSSIDYTQNQAKSLDALLKDNKHIDHFTTYVGEGSPRFVLTLEPELPRSNFMQTIIVTKSLEDRDVLFKDLQDQLNDQYPSALINMQFVQIGPPSKYPVMLRVSGPDASEVKTIANDVKAKMQEDKDLHNIAFDWPDTEPVAQIHIDPDKARLLGINSYAVSLHLQSLLSGTKSGEYYEGNQTIPVTFRLSGNENHNLAALSSLPIQTGNGSYVPLSQIATISMSQEEGIIWHRNMMPTISIHANVGPGVLGNAKTKEIYNKLAEYRQDLPTGYTIDLDGSAEKSVTAVQKLLVPMPIMLFAIMTILMFQLKRIALMFMALFTAPLGLIGVVLALNITRTPLGFMAILGIIALSGMIIRNSIILLDQIEIHRTEGQSAREAIINSATLRFRPIMLTAIAAILGMIPLMGSVFWSPLAIAFSGGLLVATILTLIVLPVMYATWYKVK
;
A
#
# COMPACT_ATOMS: atom_id res chain seq x y z
N MET A 1 10.97 -54.20 14.89
CA MET A 1 9.89 -53.30 15.32
C MET A 1 8.96 -53.07 14.13
N LYS A 2 7.64 -53.40 14.21
CA LYS A 2 6.70 -53.00 13.13
C LYS A 2 6.69 -51.48 13.05
N LYS A 3 7.04 -50.91 11.88
CA LYS A 3 6.95 -49.47 11.65
C LYS A 3 5.52 -49.02 11.89
N PHE A 4 5.31 -47.99 12.66
CA PHE A 4 3.98 -47.43 12.94
C PHE A 4 3.37 -46.92 11.62
N ASN A 5 2.17 -47.44 11.28
CA ASN A 5 1.47 -47.11 10.05
C ASN A 5 0.21 -46.30 10.38
N LEU A 6 0.19 -45.02 9.99
CA LEU A 6 -0.91 -44.10 10.27
C LEU A 6 -2.20 -44.52 9.57
N ALA A 7 -2.13 -45.09 8.36
CA ALA A 7 -3.31 -45.57 7.64
C ALA A 7 -3.92 -46.82 8.35
N ASP A 8 -3.08 -47.72 8.86
CA ASP A 8 -3.56 -48.88 9.68
C ASP A 8 -4.25 -48.38 10.96
N TRP A 9 -3.66 -47.39 11.64
CA TRP A 9 -4.26 -46.76 12.81
C TRP A 9 -5.61 -46.11 12.47
N ALA A 10 -5.66 -45.30 11.38
CA ALA A 10 -6.89 -44.65 10.95
C ALA A 10 -8.00 -45.62 10.57
N LEU A 11 -7.65 -46.75 9.91
CA LEU A 11 -8.60 -47.79 9.56
C LEU A 11 -9.13 -48.53 10.78
N ARG A 12 -8.34 -48.70 11.84
CA ARG A 12 -8.80 -49.29 13.12
C ARG A 12 -9.73 -48.36 13.90
N HIS A 13 -9.53 -47.02 13.71
CA HIS A 13 -10.27 -46.00 14.46
C HIS A 13 -11.18 -45.16 13.55
N LYS A 14 -11.86 -45.76 12.56
CA LYS A 14 -12.68 -45.08 11.56
C LYS A 14 -13.68 -44.08 12.17
N SER A 15 -14.31 -44.45 13.30
CA SER A 15 -15.30 -43.59 13.97
C SER A 15 -14.67 -42.29 14.47
N ILE A 16 -13.43 -42.34 14.93
CA ILE A 16 -12.67 -41.15 15.35
C ILE A 16 -12.38 -40.24 14.14
N ILE A 17 -11.97 -40.84 13.02
CA ILE A 17 -11.71 -40.06 11.79
C ILE A 17 -12.99 -39.38 11.27
N TYR A 18 -14.14 -40.12 11.22
CA TYR A 18 -15.42 -39.51 10.81
C TYR A 18 -15.87 -38.40 11.77
N TYR A 19 -15.67 -38.59 13.08
CA TYR A 19 -15.94 -37.55 14.07
C TYR A 19 -15.10 -36.28 13.82
N PHE A 20 -13.77 -36.43 13.63
CA PHE A 20 -12.90 -35.28 13.34
C PHE A 20 -13.26 -34.62 12.02
N ILE A 21 -13.60 -35.35 10.95
CA ILE A 21 -14.08 -34.76 9.70
C ILE A 21 -15.31 -33.89 9.96
N ALA A 22 -16.33 -34.39 10.70
CA ALA A 22 -17.53 -33.61 10.99
C ALA A 22 -17.22 -32.36 11.82
N VAL A 23 -16.37 -32.49 12.85
CA VAL A 23 -15.95 -31.38 13.71
C VAL A 23 -15.19 -30.32 12.91
N LEU A 24 -14.18 -30.72 12.12
CA LEU A 24 -13.37 -29.82 11.35
C LEU A 24 -14.17 -29.08 10.26
N LEU A 25 -15.14 -29.76 9.62
CA LEU A 25 -16.06 -29.12 8.67
C LEU A 25 -16.93 -28.06 9.37
N THR A 26 -17.48 -28.39 10.53
CA THR A 26 -18.34 -27.47 11.31
C THR A 26 -17.55 -26.26 11.80
N PHE A 27 -16.38 -26.50 12.43
CA PHE A 27 -15.51 -25.41 12.89
C PHE A 27 -14.91 -24.61 11.74
N GLY A 28 -14.64 -25.24 10.57
CA GLY A 28 -14.18 -24.54 9.39
C GLY A 28 -15.22 -23.54 8.86
N ILE A 29 -16.50 -23.93 8.80
CA ILE A 29 -17.60 -23.02 8.43
C ILE A 29 -17.73 -21.91 9.48
N PHE A 30 -17.66 -22.23 10.77
CA PHE A 30 -17.67 -21.25 11.85
C PHE A 30 -16.52 -20.25 11.68
N SER A 31 -15.29 -20.72 11.51
CA SER A 31 -14.11 -19.85 11.31
C SER A 31 -14.24 -18.96 10.08
N PHE A 32 -14.67 -19.51 8.94
CA PHE A 32 -14.89 -18.71 7.71
C PHE A 32 -15.90 -17.58 7.91
N THR A 33 -16.96 -17.82 8.69
CA THR A 33 -17.99 -16.80 8.94
C THR A 33 -17.56 -15.74 9.95
N HIS A 34 -16.68 -16.07 10.91
CA HIS A 34 -16.26 -15.19 12.00
C HIS A 34 -14.89 -14.55 11.81
N MET A 35 -14.13 -14.97 10.78
CA MET A 35 -12.86 -14.28 10.44
C MET A 35 -13.08 -12.83 10.01
N GLY A 36 -12.16 -11.94 10.40
CA GLY A 36 -12.09 -10.59 9.90
C GLY A 36 -11.95 -10.56 8.38
N ARG A 37 -12.51 -9.54 7.75
CA ARG A 37 -12.55 -9.39 6.29
C ARG A 37 -12.00 -8.03 5.91
N MET A 38 -10.99 -8.04 5.03
CA MET A 38 -10.28 -6.84 4.58
C MET A 38 -10.09 -6.92 3.06
N GLU A 39 -9.79 -5.80 2.41
CA GLU A 39 -9.46 -5.81 0.99
C GLU A 39 -8.07 -6.40 0.76
N ASP A 40 -7.08 -5.79 1.40
CA ASP A 40 -5.68 -6.15 1.34
C ASP A 40 -5.15 -6.49 2.75
N PRO A 41 -4.05 -7.25 2.87
CA PRO A 41 -3.40 -7.46 4.15
C PRO A 41 -2.83 -6.16 4.70
N ASP A 42 -2.91 -5.98 6.01
CA ASP A 42 -2.25 -4.88 6.70
C ASP A 42 -0.72 -5.00 6.59
N PHE A 43 -0.09 -3.86 6.44
CA PHE A 43 1.35 -3.72 6.62
C PHE A 43 1.65 -2.49 7.47
N THR A 44 2.73 -2.53 8.22
CA THR A 44 3.06 -1.46 9.15
C THR A 44 3.81 -0.34 8.43
N MET A 45 3.22 0.86 8.44
CA MET A 45 3.90 2.08 8.00
C MET A 45 4.94 2.48 9.05
N ARG A 46 6.18 2.61 8.60
CA ARG A 46 7.33 2.92 9.45
C ARG A 46 7.74 4.39 9.33
N THR A 47 6.74 5.27 9.19
CA THR A 47 6.95 6.70 9.00
C THR A 47 6.25 7.49 10.10
N MET A 48 6.98 8.39 10.74
CA MET A 48 6.47 9.41 11.64
C MET A 48 6.68 10.78 11.02
N VAL A 49 5.72 11.69 11.17
CA VAL A 49 5.78 13.04 10.61
C VAL A 49 5.82 14.05 11.74
N VAL A 50 6.77 14.97 11.67
CA VAL A 50 6.96 16.05 12.63
C VAL A 50 6.85 17.39 11.90
N GLY A 51 5.88 18.21 12.29
CA GLY A 51 5.66 19.55 11.79
C GLY A 51 6.14 20.61 12.78
N VAL A 52 6.87 21.60 12.31
CA VAL A 52 7.38 22.73 13.10
C VAL A 52 7.20 24.01 12.31
N SER A 53 6.98 25.14 12.98
CA SER A 53 6.94 26.44 12.30
C SER A 53 7.74 27.51 13.08
N TRP A 54 8.35 28.42 12.35
CA TRP A 54 9.04 29.57 12.92
C TRP A 54 8.60 30.83 12.17
N PRO A 55 7.48 31.43 12.59
CA PRO A 55 6.92 32.60 11.89
C PRO A 55 7.94 33.73 11.73
N GLY A 56 8.08 34.24 10.51
CA GLY A 56 9.01 35.30 10.15
C GLY A 56 10.41 34.84 9.73
N ALA A 57 10.74 33.57 9.85
CA ALA A 57 11.99 33.03 9.31
C ALA A 57 11.87 32.81 7.80
N SER A 58 13.00 32.98 7.08
CA SER A 58 13.11 32.56 5.70
C SER A 58 13.25 31.02 5.61
N PRO A 59 12.98 30.39 4.44
CA PRO A 59 13.15 28.97 4.26
C PRO A 59 14.56 28.50 4.64
N GLN A 60 15.59 29.25 4.26
CA GLN A 60 16.98 28.94 4.57
C GLN A 60 17.29 29.03 6.08
N GLN A 61 16.72 30.04 6.78
CA GLN A 61 16.87 30.15 8.24
C GLN A 61 16.17 29.01 8.95
N MET A 62 14.95 28.68 8.51
CA MET A 62 14.17 27.56 9.05
C MET A 62 14.91 26.23 8.85
N SER A 63 15.44 25.99 7.66
CA SER A 63 16.24 24.80 7.36
C SER A 63 17.45 24.70 8.27
N ASN A 64 18.34 25.71 8.28
CA ASN A 64 19.63 25.66 8.97
C ASN A 64 19.50 25.68 10.50
N GLN A 65 18.51 26.39 11.07
CA GLN A 65 18.43 26.64 12.52
C GLN A 65 17.43 25.72 13.25
N VAL A 66 16.51 25.12 12.53
CA VAL A 66 15.46 24.29 13.11
C VAL A 66 15.45 22.88 12.51
N THR A 67 15.34 22.77 11.19
CA THR A 67 15.21 21.48 10.51
C THR A 67 16.47 20.63 10.68
N ASP A 68 17.66 21.20 10.38
CA ASP A 68 18.93 20.49 10.46
C ASP A 68 19.23 19.99 11.90
N LYS A 69 18.96 20.81 12.93
CA LYS A 69 19.15 20.42 14.33
C LYS A 69 18.25 19.26 14.76
N LEU A 70 16.98 19.32 14.35
CA LEU A 70 16.05 18.24 14.64
C LEU A 70 16.40 16.97 13.85
N GLU A 71 16.81 17.08 12.58
CA GLU A 71 17.23 15.93 11.78
C GLU A 71 18.51 15.31 12.33
N GLU A 72 19.51 16.12 12.70
CA GLU A 72 20.77 15.64 13.32
C GLU A 72 20.46 14.80 14.55
N LYS A 73 19.61 15.31 15.43
CA LYS A 73 19.21 14.60 16.64
C LYS A 73 18.45 13.31 16.34
N LEU A 74 17.49 13.36 15.41
CA LEU A 74 16.65 12.24 15.04
C LEU A 74 17.39 11.14 14.29
N ARG A 75 18.51 11.43 13.66
CA ARG A 75 19.36 10.41 13.03
C ARG A 75 20.05 9.48 14.04
N ASP A 76 20.19 9.91 15.28
CA ASP A 76 20.72 9.08 16.37
C ASP A 76 19.69 8.06 16.88
N LEU A 77 18.43 8.15 16.45
CA LEU A 77 17.37 7.22 16.87
C LEU A 77 17.69 5.80 16.37
N PRO A 78 17.74 4.79 17.26
CA PRO A 78 17.99 3.41 16.87
C PRO A 78 16.92 2.90 15.87
N GLY A 79 17.38 2.37 14.75
CA GLY A 79 16.49 1.80 13.73
C GLY A 79 16.00 2.79 12.68
N VAL A 80 16.46 4.06 12.66
CA VAL A 80 16.24 4.97 11.54
C VAL A 80 16.96 4.45 10.29
N ASP A 81 16.25 4.46 9.18
CA ASP A 81 16.78 4.23 7.85
C ASP A 81 17.26 5.55 7.25
N TYR A 82 16.32 6.48 7.12
CA TYR A 82 16.61 7.84 6.65
C TYR A 82 15.60 8.85 7.20
N THR A 83 16.02 10.10 7.27
CA THR A 83 15.15 11.26 7.41
C THR A 83 14.93 11.90 6.05
N LYS A 84 13.73 12.41 5.80
CA LYS A 84 13.40 13.26 4.65
C LYS A 84 12.68 14.48 5.18
N SER A 85 13.10 15.66 4.80
CA SER A 85 12.43 16.89 5.23
C SER A 85 12.19 17.84 4.08
N PHE A 86 11.18 18.67 4.25
CA PHE A 86 11.04 19.88 3.43
C PHE A 86 10.74 21.08 4.30
N THR A 87 11.25 22.21 3.88
CA THR A 87 11.00 23.51 4.47
C THR A 87 10.24 24.35 3.45
N ASP A 88 9.05 24.80 3.78
CA ASP A 88 8.14 25.61 2.95
C ASP A 88 7.88 26.94 3.68
N GLY A 89 8.50 28.00 3.21
CA GLY A 89 8.47 29.28 3.91
C GLY A 89 8.99 29.16 5.34
N SER A 90 8.16 29.50 6.30
CA SER A 90 8.47 29.44 7.74
C SER A 90 8.06 28.11 8.41
N LYS A 91 7.72 27.09 7.63
CA LYS A 91 7.31 25.78 8.13
C LYS A 91 8.30 24.72 7.72
N SER A 92 8.48 23.71 8.55
CA SER A 92 9.25 22.51 8.22
C SER A 92 8.47 21.27 8.57
N VAL A 93 8.59 20.27 7.72
CA VAL A 93 8.04 18.93 7.93
C VAL A 93 9.16 17.92 7.79
N ILE A 94 9.33 17.09 8.82
CA ILE A 94 10.34 16.06 8.88
C ILE A 94 9.66 14.69 8.90
N TYR A 95 9.96 13.84 7.92
CA TYR A 95 9.59 12.44 7.86
C TYR A 95 10.72 11.61 8.42
N ILE A 96 10.44 10.86 9.47
CA ILE A 96 11.37 9.89 10.06
C ILE A 96 10.96 8.52 9.56
N ASN A 97 11.82 7.86 8.78
CA ASN A 97 11.56 6.55 8.24
C ASN A 97 12.45 5.53 8.95
N LEU A 98 11.81 4.55 9.60
CA LEU A 98 12.52 3.45 10.24
C LEU A 98 12.84 2.37 9.21
N LYS A 99 13.90 1.61 9.51
CA LYS A 99 14.32 0.45 8.71
C LYS A 99 13.17 -0.52 8.54
N GLU A 100 13.03 -1.04 7.34
CA GLU A 100 11.95 -1.97 7.02
C GLU A 100 12.05 -3.32 7.75
N ASP A 101 13.26 -3.71 8.19
CA ASP A 101 13.52 -4.91 8.99
C ASP A 101 13.24 -4.74 10.49
N LEU A 102 12.89 -3.52 10.93
CA LEU A 102 12.55 -3.29 12.34
C LEU A 102 11.23 -4.02 12.67
N PRO A 103 11.22 -4.91 13.68
CA PRO A 103 10.01 -5.62 14.09
C PRO A 103 8.89 -4.66 14.51
N SER A 104 7.64 -4.98 14.15
CA SER A 104 6.48 -4.12 14.40
C SER A 104 6.28 -3.76 15.89
N ASN A 105 6.67 -4.65 16.81
CA ASN A 105 6.61 -4.40 18.26
C ASN A 105 7.64 -3.37 18.76
N LYS A 106 8.67 -3.05 17.97
CA LYS A 106 9.70 -2.04 18.30
C LYS A 106 9.39 -0.66 17.73
N ILE A 107 8.42 -0.55 16.84
CA ILE A 107 8.10 0.72 16.16
C ILE A 107 7.53 1.75 17.16
N ARG A 108 6.56 1.36 17.99
CA ARG A 108 6.01 2.29 19.01
C ARG A 108 7.06 2.77 20.01
N PRO A 109 7.89 1.90 20.59
CA PRO A 109 9.00 2.37 21.43
C PRO A 109 9.94 3.35 20.72
N ALA A 110 10.25 3.12 19.42
CA ALA A 110 11.06 4.05 18.64
C ALA A 110 10.37 5.43 18.48
N TRP A 111 9.03 5.47 18.29
CA TRP A 111 8.29 6.72 18.23
C TRP A 111 8.26 7.46 19.57
N GLU A 112 8.18 6.74 20.68
CA GLU A 112 8.28 7.35 22.04
C GLU A 112 9.67 7.93 22.27
N GLU A 113 10.72 7.24 21.86
CA GLU A 113 12.10 7.75 21.93
C GLU A 113 12.29 8.97 21.03
N ALA A 114 11.79 8.94 19.79
CA ALA A 114 11.81 10.10 18.90
C ALA A 114 11.12 11.34 19.51
N ARG A 115 9.97 11.15 20.18
CA ARG A 115 9.29 12.25 20.90
C ARG A 115 10.16 12.83 22.01
N ASN A 116 10.84 11.98 22.76
CA ASN A 116 11.74 12.42 23.83
C ASN A 116 12.93 13.20 23.25
N MET A 117 13.54 12.69 22.18
CA MET A 117 14.65 13.35 21.50
C MET A 117 14.26 14.74 20.95
N ILE A 118 13.06 14.86 20.36
CA ILE A 118 12.51 16.15 19.89
C ILE A 118 12.31 17.11 21.06
N ASN A 119 11.74 16.65 22.16
CA ASN A 119 11.50 17.48 23.34
C ASN A 119 12.80 17.95 24.00
N ASP A 120 13.83 17.11 24.01
CA ASP A 120 15.15 17.48 24.53
C ASP A 120 15.80 18.56 23.65
N GLU A 121 15.76 18.38 22.33
CA GLU A 121 16.34 19.34 21.37
C GLU A 121 15.54 20.65 21.32
N TRP A 122 14.24 20.64 21.67
CA TRP A 122 13.38 21.80 21.61
C TRP A 122 13.93 23.02 22.35
N LYS A 123 14.69 22.80 23.43
CA LYS A 123 15.29 23.86 24.26
C LYS A 123 16.45 24.57 23.56
N SER A 124 17.08 23.95 22.58
CA SER A 124 18.19 24.52 21.79
C SER A 124 17.72 25.31 20.58
N LEU A 125 16.42 25.19 20.22
CA LEU A 125 15.85 25.88 19.07
C LEU A 125 15.69 27.37 19.32
N PRO A 126 15.67 28.20 18.26
CA PRO A 126 15.47 29.65 18.37
C PRO A 126 14.16 29.99 19.06
N SER A 127 14.16 31.10 19.79
CA SER A 127 12.95 31.63 20.42
C SER A 127 11.90 31.98 19.35
N GLY A 128 10.63 31.62 19.59
CA GLY A 128 9.52 31.83 18.67
C GLY A 128 9.19 30.65 17.76
N VAL A 129 9.96 29.58 17.79
CA VAL A 129 9.61 28.32 17.14
C VAL A 129 8.34 27.74 17.79
N GLN A 130 7.39 27.31 16.97
CA GLN A 130 6.08 26.79 17.37
C GLN A 130 5.94 25.32 16.97
N GLY A 131 5.28 24.56 17.81
CA GLY A 131 5.08 23.11 17.65
C GLY A 131 5.63 22.35 18.86
N PRO A 132 6.14 21.09 18.71
CA PRO A 132 6.04 20.24 17.53
C PRO A 132 4.63 19.68 17.34
N SER A 133 4.21 19.55 16.07
CA SER A 133 3.04 18.75 15.70
C SER A 133 3.53 17.38 15.26
N ILE A 134 3.26 16.35 16.06
CA ILE A 134 3.80 14.99 15.81
C ILE A 134 2.66 14.05 15.41
N ASN A 135 2.78 13.46 14.23
CA ASN A 135 1.90 12.40 13.75
C ASN A 135 2.66 11.07 13.67
N ASP A 136 2.49 10.23 14.69
CA ASP A 136 3.03 8.88 14.81
C ASP A 136 2.04 7.80 14.35
N ARG A 137 0.86 8.22 13.85
CA ARG A 137 -0.20 7.39 13.29
C ARG A 137 -0.48 7.79 11.84
N PHE A 138 0.59 7.91 11.09
CA PHE A 138 0.51 8.26 9.67
C PHE A 138 -0.12 7.13 8.82
N ASP A 139 -0.37 5.98 9.43
CA ASP A 139 -1.00 4.79 8.87
C ASP A 139 -2.53 4.73 9.03
N ASP A 140 -3.17 5.69 9.70
CA ASP A 140 -4.63 5.70 9.85
C ASP A 140 -5.32 5.72 8.47
N VAL A 141 -6.20 4.74 8.23
CA VAL A 141 -7.00 4.63 7.00
C VAL A 141 -8.45 5.00 7.28
N TYR A 142 -9.00 5.91 6.47
CA TYR A 142 -10.38 6.37 6.52
C TYR A 142 -11.18 5.76 5.36
N GLY A 143 -11.41 4.45 5.40
CA GLY A 143 -12.05 3.71 4.33
C GLY A 143 -13.52 4.07 4.09
N THR A 144 -14.17 4.74 5.04
CA THR A 144 -15.56 5.18 4.92
C THR A 144 -15.62 6.70 5.09
N ILE A 145 -16.02 7.39 4.04
CA ILE A 145 -16.12 8.86 4.02
C ILE A 145 -17.50 9.25 3.54
N TYR A 146 -18.12 10.20 4.24
CA TYR A 146 -19.39 10.84 3.85
C TYR A 146 -19.18 12.32 3.64
N ALA A 147 -19.94 12.91 2.70
CA ALA A 147 -20.03 14.35 2.46
C ALA A 147 -21.37 14.88 2.98
N LEU A 148 -21.34 15.85 3.88
CA LEU A 148 -22.50 16.57 4.33
C LEU A 148 -22.62 17.87 3.54
N SER A 149 -23.61 17.97 2.66
CA SER A 149 -23.84 19.13 1.79
C SER A 149 -25.28 19.64 1.93
N GLY A 150 -25.53 20.87 1.49
CA GLY A 150 -26.85 21.50 1.49
C GLY A 150 -26.73 22.98 1.15
N ASP A 151 -27.45 23.42 0.11
CA ASP A 151 -27.30 24.78 -0.42
C ASP A 151 -28.03 25.83 0.46
N GLU A 152 -29.10 25.44 1.17
CA GLU A 152 -29.91 26.31 2.02
C GLU A 152 -29.35 26.53 3.43
N PHE A 153 -28.30 25.77 3.81
CA PHE A 153 -27.70 25.82 5.14
C PHE A 153 -26.38 26.59 5.13
N SER A 154 -26.22 27.44 6.15
CA SER A 154 -24.96 28.11 6.40
C SER A 154 -23.85 27.09 6.68
N TYR A 155 -22.61 27.48 6.47
CA TYR A 155 -21.46 26.63 6.75
C TYR A 155 -21.42 26.18 8.21
N GLU A 156 -21.79 27.08 9.15
CA GLU A 156 -21.80 26.80 10.60
C GLU A 156 -22.85 25.75 10.98
N GLU A 157 -24.04 25.80 10.38
CA GLU A 157 -25.09 24.78 10.61
C GLU A 157 -24.63 23.42 10.12
N LYS A 158 -24.00 23.36 8.94
CA LYS A 158 -23.37 22.12 8.43
C LYS A 158 -22.30 21.60 9.39
N ARG A 159 -21.44 22.47 9.92
CA ARG A 159 -20.40 22.10 10.87
C ARG A 159 -20.99 21.55 12.19
N GLN A 160 -21.98 22.22 12.77
CA GLN A 160 -22.64 21.76 14.00
C GLN A 160 -23.30 20.41 13.81
N GLN A 161 -23.93 20.20 12.65
CA GLN A 161 -24.53 18.92 12.33
C GLN A 161 -23.47 17.83 12.10
N ALA A 162 -22.36 18.13 11.44
CA ALA A 162 -21.24 17.20 11.25
C ALA A 162 -20.61 16.79 12.60
N GLU A 163 -20.43 17.75 13.54
CA GLU A 163 -19.95 17.46 14.90
C GLU A 163 -20.94 16.60 15.69
N ASN A 164 -22.24 16.83 15.51
CA ASN A 164 -23.26 16.00 16.14
C ASN A 164 -23.24 14.57 15.60
N LEU A 165 -23.17 14.39 14.27
CA LEU A 165 -23.02 13.11 13.62
C LEU A 165 -21.74 12.39 14.08
N LYS A 166 -20.62 13.10 14.13
CA LYS A 166 -19.35 12.57 14.64
C LYS A 166 -19.50 11.98 16.05
N ARG A 167 -20.09 12.74 16.99
CA ARG A 167 -20.28 12.26 18.37
C ARG A 167 -21.14 11.00 18.45
N GLN A 168 -22.20 10.92 17.63
CA GLN A 168 -23.10 9.78 17.63
C GLN A 168 -22.48 8.56 16.93
N LEU A 169 -21.71 8.75 15.84
CA LEU A 169 -21.02 7.69 15.11
C LEU A 169 -19.83 7.12 15.92
N LEU A 170 -19.20 7.87 16.80
CA LEU A 170 -18.16 7.34 17.70
C LEU A 170 -18.68 6.25 18.67
N SER A 171 -20.00 6.11 18.87
CA SER A 171 -20.59 5.02 19.66
C SER A 171 -20.74 3.72 18.90
N VAL A 172 -20.50 3.69 17.60
CA VAL A 172 -20.59 2.49 16.76
C VAL A 172 -19.41 1.56 17.06
N PRO A 173 -19.62 0.27 17.27
CA PRO A 173 -18.53 -0.68 17.51
C PRO A 173 -17.47 -0.64 16.41
N ASN A 174 -16.21 -0.78 16.80
CA ASN A 174 -15.03 -0.78 15.93
C ASN A 174 -14.75 0.55 15.20
N VAL A 175 -15.37 1.65 15.58
CA VAL A 175 -14.96 2.98 15.16
C VAL A 175 -13.75 3.43 15.97
N LYS A 176 -12.59 3.55 15.33
CA LYS A 176 -11.34 4.02 15.95
C LYS A 176 -11.31 5.52 16.10
N LYS A 177 -11.65 6.23 15.02
CA LYS A 177 -11.49 7.67 14.92
C LYS A 177 -12.40 8.25 13.84
N ILE A 178 -12.89 9.47 14.10
CA ILE A 178 -13.62 10.24 13.08
C ILE A 178 -12.96 11.61 12.94
N THR A 179 -12.61 11.97 11.72
CA THR A 179 -12.02 13.27 11.37
C THR A 179 -12.98 14.01 10.44
N LEU A 180 -13.19 15.29 10.71
CA LEU A 180 -13.95 16.17 9.82
C LEU A 180 -12.98 16.81 8.82
N ILE A 181 -13.39 16.88 7.55
CA ILE A 181 -12.61 17.40 6.43
C ILE A 181 -13.25 18.69 5.94
N GLY A 182 -12.42 19.66 5.56
CA GLY A 182 -12.89 20.93 4.99
C GLY A 182 -13.47 21.90 6.03
N VAL A 183 -13.24 21.65 7.34
CA VAL A 183 -13.72 22.51 8.40
C VAL A 183 -12.99 23.85 8.40
N GLN A 184 -13.74 24.93 8.20
CA GLN A 184 -13.19 26.28 8.27
C GLN A 184 -13.08 26.75 9.73
N GLU A 185 -11.90 27.22 10.14
CA GLU A 185 -11.67 27.78 11.46
C GLU A 185 -12.34 29.17 11.57
N LYS A 186 -13.16 29.36 12.61
CA LYS A 186 -13.73 30.69 12.91
C LYS A 186 -12.64 31.64 13.41
N SER A 187 -12.81 32.91 13.14
CA SER A 187 -12.06 34.02 13.71
C SER A 187 -13.00 35.15 14.13
N LEU A 188 -12.78 35.75 15.29
CA LEU A 188 -13.43 36.98 15.67
C LEU A 188 -12.51 38.13 15.28
N ASP A 189 -12.79 38.74 14.13
CA ASP A 189 -11.93 39.80 13.61
C ASP A 189 -12.31 41.15 14.18
N VAL A 190 -11.30 41.80 14.74
CA VAL A 190 -11.37 43.19 15.25
C VAL A 190 -10.63 44.06 14.21
N THR A 191 -11.38 44.67 13.31
CA THR A 191 -10.83 45.42 12.18
C THR A 191 -10.88 46.90 12.43
N ILE A 192 -9.73 47.56 12.48
CA ILE A 192 -9.63 49.00 12.74
C ILE A 192 -9.16 49.73 11.49
N ASN A 193 -9.85 50.83 11.18
CA ASN A 193 -9.41 51.75 10.14
C ASN A 193 -8.11 52.45 10.54
N LYS A 194 -7.05 52.35 9.71
CA LYS A 194 -5.75 52.98 9.97
C LYS A 194 -5.83 54.51 10.18
N ASP A 195 -6.75 55.19 9.48
CA ASP A 195 -6.93 56.65 9.60
C ASP A 195 -7.57 57.01 10.92
N LYS A 196 -8.52 56.20 11.41
CA LYS A 196 -9.06 56.34 12.77
C LYS A 196 -7.98 56.10 13.83
N LEU A 197 -7.14 55.07 13.64
CA LEU A 197 -6.03 54.77 14.55
C LEU A 197 -5.07 55.98 14.68
N ALA A 198 -4.70 56.54 13.51
CA ALA A 198 -3.85 57.75 13.45
C ALA A 198 -4.53 58.97 14.08
N SER A 199 -5.82 59.22 13.86
CA SER A 199 -6.55 60.36 14.42
C SER A 199 -6.69 60.33 15.92
N TYR A 200 -6.83 59.13 16.51
CA TYR A 200 -6.86 58.93 17.98
C TYR A 200 -5.47 58.78 18.62
N GLN A 201 -4.40 58.77 17.84
CA GLN A 201 -3.01 58.58 18.27
C GLN A 201 -2.81 57.31 19.11
N VAL A 202 -3.48 56.21 18.75
CA VAL A 202 -3.40 54.96 19.49
C VAL A 202 -2.42 53.98 18.80
N SER A 203 -1.54 53.39 19.59
CA SER A 203 -0.61 52.42 19.04
C SER A 203 -1.26 51.02 18.86
N THR A 204 -0.92 50.35 17.81
CA THR A 204 -1.25 48.92 17.55
C THR A 204 -0.92 48.07 18.77
N GLN A 205 0.24 48.32 19.39
CA GLN A 205 0.71 47.60 20.58
C GLN A 205 -0.18 47.79 21.80
N GLN A 206 -0.67 49.00 22.02
CA GLN A 206 -1.57 49.32 23.16
C GLN A 206 -2.90 48.58 23.00
N LEU A 207 -3.46 48.55 21.80
CA LEU A 207 -4.71 47.81 21.51
C LEU A 207 -4.56 46.33 21.68
N LEU A 208 -3.50 45.76 21.09
CA LEU A 208 -3.20 44.34 21.23
C LEU A 208 -3.01 43.93 22.69
N THR A 209 -2.34 44.78 23.48
CA THR A 209 -2.14 44.54 24.93
C THR A 209 -3.45 44.59 25.68
N ALA A 210 -4.30 45.58 25.39
CA ALA A 210 -5.63 45.70 26.01
C ALA A 210 -6.53 44.50 25.69
N LEU A 211 -6.58 44.07 24.43
CA LEU A 211 -7.33 42.87 24.01
C LEU A 211 -6.80 41.59 24.67
N LYS A 212 -5.48 41.41 24.74
CA LYS A 212 -4.86 40.27 25.43
C LYS A 212 -5.17 40.23 26.92
N GLN A 213 -5.10 41.38 27.59
CA GLN A 213 -5.36 41.47 29.03
C GLN A 213 -6.85 41.18 29.35
N GLN A 214 -7.77 41.62 28.51
CA GLN A 214 -9.20 41.40 28.71
C GLN A 214 -9.61 39.96 28.38
N SER A 215 -8.96 39.32 27.42
CA SER A 215 -9.27 37.93 27.04
C SER A 215 -8.54 36.90 27.91
N ALA A 216 -7.64 37.35 28.82
CA ALA A 216 -6.82 36.42 29.62
C ALA A 216 -7.65 35.81 30.75
N MET A 217 -7.73 34.48 30.77
CA MET A 217 -8.32 33.72 31.87
C MET A 217 -7.22 33.41 32.91
N VAL A 218 -7.24 34.11 34.03
CA VAL A 218 -6.24 33.97 35.07
C VAL A 218 -6.92 33.48 36.36
N PRO A 219 -6.32 32.50 37.07
CA PRO A 219 -6.86 32.03 38.35
C PRO A 219 -6.95 33.14 39.38
N ALA A 220 -8.13 33.33 39.97
CA ALA A 220 -8.34 34.35 41.03
C ALA A 220 -8.15 33.81 42.47
N GLY A 221 -7.88 32.49 42.57
CA GLY A 221 -7.67 31.83 43.87
C GLY A 221 -8.94 31.27 44.50
N MET A 222 -8.86 30.97 45.78
CA MET A 222 -9.90 30.31 46.58
C MET A 222 -9.91 30.87 48.00
N VAL A 223 -11.11 31.10 48.55
CA VAL A 223 -11.28 31.43 49.96
C VAL A 223 -11.66 30.17 50.71
N ASN A 224 -10.85 29.79 51.68
CA ASN A 224 -11.13 28.68 52.57
C ASN A 224 -11.92 29.18 53.77
N THR A 225 -13.15 28.76 53.91
CA THR A 225 -13.96 29.00 55.11
C THR A 225 -13.91 27.78 56.02
N ASP A 226 -14.45 27.86 57.23
CA ASP A 226 -14.47 26.71 58.15
C ASP A 226 -15.22 25.48 57.60
N THR A 227 -16.09 25.66 56.62
CA THR A 227 -16.96 24.61 56.10
C THR A 227 -16.78 24.36 54.58
N ASN A 228 -16.33 25.35 53.80
CA ASN A 228 -16.32 25.27 52.35
C ASN A 228 -15.10 25.96 51.73
N ASN A 229 -14.65 25.40 50.59
CA ASN A 229 -13.73 26.08 49.70
C ASN A 229 -14.54 26.82 48.61
N VAL A 230 -14.48 28.15 48.63
CA VAL A 230 -15.17 29.00 47.66
C VAL A 230 -14.19 29.48 46.61
N TYR A 231 -14.32 28.98 45.39
CA TYR A 231 -13.50 29.40 44.27
C TYR A 231 -13.92 30.79 43.78
N LEU A 232 -12.97 31.68 43.66
CA LEU A 232 -13.19 32.99 43.05
C LEU A 232 -13.06 32.87 41.54
N ARG A 233 -14.03 33.41 40.83
CA ARG A 233 -14.01 33.49 39.37
C ARG A 233 -14.26 34.93 38.94
N ILE A 234 -13.42 35.43 38.04
CA ILE A 234 -13.55 36.77 37.47
C ILE A 234 -14.30 36.60 36.13
N ASN A 235 -15.48 37.17 36.04
CA ASN A 235 -16.24 37.24 34.79
C ASN A 235 -15.79 38.51 34.05
N GLY A 236 -14.83 38.33 33.14
CA GLY A 236 -14.29 39.43 32.33
C GLY A 236 -13.84 39.00 30.97
N VAL A 237 -13.93 37.68 30.71
CA VAL A 237 -13.60 37.09 29.43
C VAL A 237 -14.74 37.37 28.44
N PHE A 238 -14.42 37.50 27.16
CA PHE A 238 -15.41 37.73 26.12
C PHE A 238 -16.37 36.53 25.99
N ASP A 239 -17.66 36.78 26.24
CA ASP A 239 -18.75 35.80 26.16
C ASP A 239 -19.69 36.07 24.97
N SER A 240 -19.53 37.21 24.32
CA SER A 240 -20.33 37.62 23.16
C SER A 240 -19.56 38.61 22.28
N VAL A 241 -19.94 38.68 21.02
CA VAL A 241 -19.39 39.67 20.05
C VAL A 241 -19.65 41.07 20.56
N ASP A 242 -20.83 41.29 21.17
CA ASP A 242 -21.20 42.61 21.77
C ASP A 242 -20.36 42.97 23.00
N ALA A 243 -19.90 41.99 23.79
CA ALA A 243 -18.96 42.22 24.87
C ALA A 243 -17.63 42.76 24.33
N VAL A 244 -17.14 42.22 23.19
CA VAL A 244 -15.94 42.75 22.53
C VAL A 244 -16.17 44.15 21.97
N LYS A 245 -17.32 44.42 21.31
CA LYS A 245 -17.66 45.75 20.80
C LYS A 245 -17.75 46.81 21.91
N ASN A 246 -18.34 46.46 23.05
CA ASN A 246 -18.54 47.34 24.16
C ASN A 246 -17.34 47.45 25.09
N MET A 247 -16.23 46.76 24.80
CA MET A 247 -15.01 46.82 25.61
C MET A 247 -14.49 48.26 25.74
N PRO A 248 -14.34 48.81 27.00
CA PRO A 248 -13.78 50.13 27.21
C PRO A 248 -12.25 50.11 27.02
N ILE A 249 -11.75 50.98 26.15
CA ILE A 249 -10.32 51.21 25.96
C ILE A 249 -9.97 52.62 26.42
N ARG A 250 -8.95 52.73 27.26
CA ARG A 250 -8.43 54.00 27.70
C ARG A 250 -7.39 54.55 26.76
N ILE A 251 -7.71 55.66 26.13
CA ILE A 251 -6.87 56.36 25.16
C ILE A 251 -6.70 57.80 25.63
N ASN A 252 -5.46 58.27 25.81
CA ASN A 252 -5.15 59.65 26.14
C ASN A 252 -6.05 60.25 27.26
N ASN A 253 -6.25 59.47 28.34
CA ASN A 253 -7.14 59.78 29.48
C ASN A 253 -8.66 59.79 29.17
N GLN A 254 -9.10 59.45 28.00
CA GLN A 254 -10.49 59.22 27.62
C GLN A 254 -10.83 57.75 27.50
N THR A 255 -12.03 57.37 27.90
CA THR A 255 -12.52 55.99 27.70
C THR A 255 -13.41 55.95 26.48
N ILE A 256 -13.02 55.17 25.47
CA ILE A 256 -13.75 54.97 24.21
C ILE A 256 -14.11 53.49 24.14
N ARG A 257 -15.25 53.15 23.56
CA ARG A 257 -15.60 51.73 23.29
C ARG A 257 -14.87 51.24 22.07
N LEU A 258 -14.47 49.97 22.07
CA LEU A 258 -13.78 49.36 20.94
C LEU A 258 -14.61 49.49 19.65
N GLY A 259 -15.93 49.27 19.73
CA GLY A 259 -16.85 49.36 18.61
C GLY A 259 -16.97 50.76 17.95
N ASP A 260 -16.53 51.84 18.65
CA ASP A 260 -16.50 53.19 18.09
C ASP A 260 -15.34 53.38 17.09
N ILE A 261 -14.27 52.59 17.25
CA ILE A 261 -13.04 52.69 16.45
C ILE A 261 -12.78 51.43 15.60
N ALA A 262 -13.39 50.30 15.90
CA ALA A 262 -13.22 49.02 15.25
C ALA A 262 -14.55 48.40 14.85
N ASP A 263 -14.54 47.69 13.72
CA ASP A 263 -15.57 46.74 13.36
C ASP A 263 -15.22 45.37 13.94
N VAL A 264 -16.16 44.79 14.68
CA VAL A 264 -15.97 43.45 15.27
C VAL A 264 -16.95 42.49 14.59
N THR A 265 -16.41 41.56 13.88
CA THR A 265 -17.21 40.60 13.07
C THR A 265 -16.74 39.19 13.31
N MET A 266 -17.70 38.27 13.44
CA MET A 266 -17.41 36.85 13.38
C MET A 266 -17.24 36.43 11.91
N THR A 267 -16.08 35.89 11.58
CA THR A 267 -15.72 35.46 10.22
C THR A 267 -14.96 34.13 10.25
N TYR A 268 -14.39 33.75 9.14
CA TYR A 268 -13.48 32.62 9.06
C TYR A 268 -12.03 33.11 8.89
N LYS A 269 -11.09 32.27 9.29
CA LYS A 269 -9.65 32.53 9.16
C LYS A 269 -9.29 32.88 7.72
N ASP A 270 -8.42 33.85 7.57
CA ASP A 270 -7.88 34.30 6.30
C ASP A 270 -6.33 34.33 6.38
N PRO A 271 -5.62 33.58 5.50
CA PRO A 271 -6.13 32.72 4.41
C PRO A 271 -6.97 31.54 4.94
N SER A 272 -7.95 31.10 4.14
CA SER A 272 -8.88 30.05 4.52
C SER A 272 -8.17 28.72 4.81
N SER A 273 -8.75 27.92 5.72
CA SER A 273 -8.33 26.52 5.94
C SER A 273 -8.61 25.67 4.70
N PRO A 274 -8.01 24.49 4.57
CA PRO A 274 -8.31 23.57 3.47
C PRO A 274 -9.82 23.33 3.31
N GLN A 275 -10.27 23.24 2.06
CA GLN A 275 -11.69 23.19 1.71
C GLN A 275 -12.05 21.84 1.06
N PHE A 276 -13.30 21.44 1.19
CA PHE A 276 -13.83 20.20 0.66
C PHE A 276 -15.11 20.45 -0.14
N TYR A 277 -15.17 19.87 -1.34
CA TYR A 277 -16.31 19.96 -2.26
C TYR A 277 -16.79 18.57 -2.64
N TYR A 278 -18.09 18.39 -2.72
CA TYR A 278 -18.75 17.22 -3.26
C TYR A 278 -19.58 17.63 -4.48
N GLU A 279 -19.28 17.09 -5.64
CA GLU A 279 -19.90 17.46 -6.93
C GLU A 279 -19.96 18.97 -7.18
N GLY A 280 -18.87 19.68 -6.84
CA GLY A 280 -18.76 21.13 -6.98
C GLY A 280 -19.47 21.95 -5.90
N LYS A 281 -20.13 21.31 -4.92
CA LYS A 281 -20.81 21.98 -3.81
C LYS A 281 -19.96 21.99 -2.56
N PRO A 282 -19.87 23.12 -1.82
CA PRO A 282 -19.16 23.17 -0.53
C PRO A 282 -19.77 22.19 0.47
N ALA A 283 -18.98 21.27 0.99
CA ALA A 283 -19.41 20.23 1.91
C ALA A 283 -18.47 20.10 3.10
N ILE A 284 -18.87 19.36 4.13
CA ILE A 284 -18.01 18.89 5.21
C ILE A 284 -17.89 17.39 5.12
N GLY A 285 -16.67 16.90 5.00
CA GLY A 285 -16.38 15.47 4.98
C GLY A 285 -16.36 14.87 6.37
N ILE A 286 -16.95 13.69 6.53
CA ILE A 286 -16.92 12.89 7.75
C ILE A 286 -16.15 11.61 7.43
N ALA A 287 -14.87 11.60 7.78
CA ALA A 287 -13.97 10.48 7.52
C ALA A 287 -13.88 9.56 8.74
N ILE A 288 -14.21 8.28 8.54
CA ILE A 288 -14.31 7.28 9.61
C ILE A 288 -13.22 6.23 9.42
N SER A 289 -12.41 6.04 10.46
CA SER A 289 -11.39 5.00 10.54
C SER A 289 -11.86 3.85 11.41
N MET A 290 -11.59 2.62 10.98
CA MET A 290 -11.94 1.38 11.66
C MET A 290 -10.80 0.91 12.56
N ASP A 291 -11.12 0.19 13.65
CA ASP A 291 -10.12 -0.49 14.47
C ASP A 291 -9.38 -1.57 13.68
N ALA A 292 -8.09 -1.71 13.95
CA ALA A 292 -7.27 -2.74 13.31
C ALA A 292 -7.81 -4.15 13.59
N GLY A 293 -7.89 -4.96 12.54
CA GLY A 293 -8.33 -6.35 12.65
C GLY A 293 -9.85 -6.58 12.74
N ALA A 294 -10.66 -5.53 12.72
CA ALA A 294 -12.10 -5.67 12.71
C ALA A 294 -12.62 -6.17 11.34
N ASN A 295 -13.83 -6.72 11.33
CA ASN A 295 -14.51 -7.14 10.11
C ASN A 295 -15.11 -5.93 9.41
N ASN A 296 -14.51 -5.55 8.26
CA ASN A 296 -14.90 -4.35 7.51
C ASN A 296 -16.36 -4.40 7.02
N ILE A 297 -16.88 -5.59 6.67
CA ILE A 297 -18.26 -5.73 6.19
C ILE A 297 -19.28 -5.55 7.35
N GLU A 298 -18.97 -6.07 8.53
CA GLU A 298 -19.82 -5.90 9.71
C GLU A 298 -19.78 -4.46 10.21
N PHE A 299 -18.60 -3.84 10.20
CA PHE A 299 -18.41 -2.44 10.48
C PHE A 299 -19.27 -1.55 9.56
N GLY A 300 -19.23 -1.78 8.24
CA GLY A 300 -20.06 -1.06 7.29
C GLY A 300 -21.55 -1.19 7.58
N LYS A 301 -22.03 -2.41 7.89
CA LYS A 301 -23.43 -2.63 8.27
C LYS A 301 -23.81 -1.89 9.56
N ALA A 302 -22.92 -1.85 10.55
CA ALA A 302 -23.15 -1.12 11.79
C ALA A 302 -23.26 0.39 11.57
N ILE A 303 -22.35 0.95 10.73
CA ILE A 303 -22.40 2.37 10.31
C ILE A 303 -23.71 2.65 9.56
N ASP A 304 -24.08 1.83 8.56
CA ASP A 304 -25.30 2.02 7.78
C ASP A 304 -26.56 1.97 8.65
N THR A 305 -26.59 1.06 9.62
CA THR A 305 -27.70 0.94 10.57
C THR A 305 -27.82 2.21 11.41
N LYS A 306 -26.68 2.69 11.95
CA LYS A 306 -26.65 3.92 12.74
C LYS A 306 -27.03 5.14 11.92
N LEU A 307 -26.55 5.25 10.68
CA LEU A 307 -26.93 6.35 9.79
C LEU A 307 -28.40 6.35 9.41
N LYS A 308 -29.05 5.18 9.26
CA LYS A 308 -30.49 5.10 9.06
C LYS A 308 -31.29 5.65 10.25
N GLU A 309 -30.84 5.40 11.46
CA GLU A 309 -31.41 6.01 12.67
C GLU A 309 -31.21 7.52 12.67
N LEU A 310 -30.01 7.99 12.31
CA LEU A 310 -29.64 9.38 12.33
C LEU A 310 -30.27 10.21 11.19
N LYS A 311 -30.63 9.59 10.07
CA LYS A 311 -31.32 10.29 8.96
C LYS A 311 -32.57 11.04 9.38
N THR A 312 -33.27 10.56 10.41
CA THR A 312 -34.46 11.24 10.95
C THR A 312 -34.11 12.51 11.76
N THR A 313 -32.86 12.65 12.18
CA THR A 313 -32.36 13.81 12.95
C THR A 313 -31.65 14.84 12.09
N ILE A 314 -31.36 14.51 10.83
CA ILE A 314 -30.75 15.43 9.87
C ILE A 314 -31.84 16.37 9.34
N PRO A 315 -31.65 17.69 9.41
CA PRO A 315 -32.60 18.66 8.86
C PRO A 315 -32.89 18.41 7.38
N ALA A 316 -34.14 18.57 6.98
CA ALA A 316 -34.54 18.49 5.58
C ALA A 316 -33.78 19.55 4.75
N GLY A 317 -33.20 19.16 3.62
CA GLY A 317 -32.34 20.00 2.78
C GLY A 317 -30.85 19.81 2.99
N LEU A 318 -30.42 19.09 4.06
CA LEU A 318 -29.07 18.57 4.16
C LEU A 318 -29.01 17.15 3.58
N SER A 319 -28.06 16.91 2.69
CA SER A 319 -27.75 15.56 2.17
C SER A 319 -26.50 15.03 2.82
N LEU A 320 -26.51 13.72 3.05
CA LEU A 320 -25.35 12.97 3.53
C LEU A 320 -25.05 11.90 2.49
N ASP A 321 -24.07 12.15 1.64
CA ASP A 321 -23.72 11.35 0.50
C ASP A 321 -22.43 10.56 0.76
N GLN A 322 -22.33 9.34 0.23
CA GLN A 322 -21.17 8.49 0.43
C GLN A 322 -20.10 8.80 -0.60
N VAL A 323 -18.89 9.14 -0.11
CA VAL A 323 -17.71 9.48 -0.91
C VAL A 323 -16.81 8.25 -1.11
N SER A 324 -16.57 7.51 -0.04
CA SER A 324 -15.76 6.29 -0.07
C SER A 324 -16.45 5.19 0.72
N ASN A 325 -16.53 3.99 0.14
CA ASN A 325 -17.23 2.84 0.71
C ASN A 325 -16.35 1.58 0.67
N GLN A 326 -15.30 1.56 1.48
CA GLN A 326 -14.44 0.39 1.57
C GLN A 326 -15.17 -0.89 2.01
N PRO A 327 -16.16 -0.87 2.93
CA PRO A 327 -16.97 -2.05 3.24
C PRO A 327 -17.64 -2.69 2.01
N HIS A 328 -18.13 -1.89 1.09
CA HIS A 328 -18.72 -2.39 -0.16
C HIS A 328 -17.66 -3.02 -1.06
N ILE A 329 -16.53 -2.35 -1.26
CA ILE A 329 -15.41 -2.86 -2.07
C ILE A 329 -14.87 -4.18 -1.50
N VAL A 330 -14.73 -4.26 -0.17
CA VAL A 330 -14.32 -5.49 0.52
C VAL A 330 -15.33 -6.62 0.28
N LYS A 331 -16.63 -6.32 0.36
CA LYS A 331 -17.68 -7.31 0.13
C LYS A 331 -17.64 -7.85 -1.31
N GLU A 332 -17.49 -6.99 -2.31
CA GLU A 332 -17.35 -7.39 -3.72
C GLU A 332 -16.08 -8.21 -3.93
N SER A 333 -14.93 -7.71 -3.47
CA SER A 333 -13.65 -8.39 -3.61
C SER A 333 -13.65 -9.78 -2.97
N ILE A 334 -14.18 -9.93 -1.74
CA ILE A 334 -14.30 -11.24 -1.08
C ILE A 334 -15.30 -12.14 -1.82
N GLY A 335 -16.37 -11.56 -2.37
CA GLY A 335 -17.33 -12.28 -3.22
C GLY A 335 -16.66 -12.89 -4.45
N ASP A 336 -15.95 -12.09 -5.23
CA ASP A 336 -15.26 -12.51 -6.46
C ASP A 336 -14.20 -13.59 -6.20
N PHE A 337 -13.40 -13.42 -5.12
CA PHE A 337 -12.41 -14.42 -4.74
C PHE A 337 -13.04 -15.70 -4.18
N SER A 338 -14.15 -15.60 -3.46
CA SER A 338 -14.88 -16.78 -3.01
C SER A 338 -15.47 -17.54 -4.20
N GLN A 339 -16.02 -16.85 -5.18
CA GLN A 339 -16.46 -17.46 -6.45
C GLN A 339 -15.30 -18.15 -7.15
N SER A 340 -14.15 -17.48 -7.32
CA SER A 340 -12.94 -18.04 -7.93
C SER A 340 -12.44 -19.29 -7.18
N LEU A 341 -12.54 -19.30 -5.85
CA LEU A 341 -12.22 -20.48 -5.02
C LEU A 341 -13.16 -21.65 -5.33
N PHE A 342 -14.47 -21.41 -5.42
CA PHE A 342 -15.43 -22.47 -5.78
C PHE A 342 -15.24 -22.95 -7.21
N GLU A 343 -14.95 -22.08 -8.16
CA GLU A 343 -14.63 -22.44 -9.53
C GLU A 343 -13.37 -23.31 -9.59
N ALA A 344 -12.30 -22.93 -8.87
CA ALA A 344 -11.08 -23.73 -8.77
C ALA A 344 -11.35 -25.12 -8.19
N ILE A 345 -12.13 -25.22 -7.12
CA ILE A 345 -12.56 -26.50 -6.55
C ILE A 345 -13.32 -27.32 -7.61
N ALA A 346 -14.30 -26.74 -8.28
CA ALA A 346 -15.10 -27.43 -9.29
C ALA A 346 -14.22 -27.94 -10.46
N ILE A 347 -13.28 -27.14 -10.96
CA ILE A 347 -12.35 -27.53 -12.02
C ILE A 347 -11.47 -28.69 -11.58
N VAL A 348 -10.89 -28.61 -10.39
CA VAL A 348 -10.02 -29.66 -9.84
C VAL A 348 -10.79 -30.96 -9.63
N LEU A 349 -12.04 -30.89 -9.15
CA LEU A 349 -12.92 -32.05 -9.03
C LEU A 349 -13.23 -32.66 -10.39
N LEU A 350 -13.55 -31.86 -11.40
CA LEU A 350 -13.83 -32.32 -12.75
C LEU A 350 -12.61 -33.05 -13.34
N VAL A 351 -11.40 -32.49 -13.16
CA VAL A 351 -10.16 -33.16 -13.58
C VAL A 351 -9.96 -34.47 -12.84
N SER A 352 -10.21 -34.52 -11.53
CA SER A 352 -10.09 -35.72 -10.73
C SER A 352 -11.07 -36.80 -11.18
N PHE A 353 -12.34 -36.45 -11.46
CA PHE A 353 -13.34 -37.39 -11.98
C PHE A 353 -13.01 -37.91 -13.40
N ALA A 354 -12.53 -37.01 -14.26
CA ALA A 354 -12.17 -37.38 -15.63
C ALA A 354 -10.94 -38.32 -15.68
N SER A 355 -10.00 -38.09 -14.75
CA SER A 355 -8.71 -38.81 -14.77
C SER A 355 -8.71 -40.11 -14.00
N LEU A 356 -9.30 -40.12 -12.80
CA LEU A 356 -9.28 -41.26 -11.88
C LEU A 356 -10.56 -42.12 -11.97
N GLY A 357 -11.64 -41.56 -12.53
CA GLY A 357 -12.97 -42.15 -12.51
C GLY A 357 -13.78 -41.70 -11.31
N ILE A 358 -15.12 -41.99 -11.37
CA ILE A 358 -16.09 -41.40 -10.42
C ILE A 358 -15.81 -41.75 -8.96
N ARG A 359 -15.55 -43.04 -8.63
CA ARG A 359 -15.41 -43.49 -7.24
C ARG A 359 -14.11 -43.02 -6.59
N THR A 360 -13.03 -43.15 -7.26
CA THR A 360 -11.69 -42.64 -6.84
C THR A 360 -11.69 -41.11 -6.77
N GLY A 361 -12.33 -40.46 -7.72
CA GLY A 361 -12.52 -39.00 -7.72
C GLY A 361 -13.38 -38.50 -6.53
N ILE A 362 -14.40 -39.25 -6.10
CA ILE A 362 -15.19 -38.91 -4.90
C ILE A 362 -14.34 -38.90 -3.62
N VAL A 363 -13.36 -39.80 -3.48
CA VAL A 363 -12.46 -39.80 -2.32
C VAL A 363 -11.65 -38.52 -2.26
N VAL A 364 -11.06 -38.14 -3.40
CA VAL A 364 -10.33 -36.86 -3.53
C VAL A 364 -11.26 -35.67 -3.28
N ALA A 365 -12.46 -35.69 -3.86
CA ALA A 365 -13.48 -34.65 -3.73
C ALA A 365 -13.91 -34.41 -2.25
N LEU A 366 -13.98 -35.46 -1.44
CA LEU A 366 -14.30 -35.33 -0.03
C LEU A 366 -13.12 -34.89 0.84
N THR A 367 -11.89 -35.16 0.40
CA THR A 367 -10.67 -34.77 1.14
C THR A 367 -10.42 -33.26 1.06
N ILE A 368 -10.70 -32.64 -0.09
CA ILE A 368 -10.46 -31.20 -0.33
C ILE A 368 -11.21 -30.30 0.69
N PRO A 369 -12.53 -30.41 0.88
CA PRO A 369 -13.24 -29.61 1.86
C PRO A 369 -12.73 -29.75 3.29
N VAL A 370 -12.26 -30.94 3.67
CA VAL A 370 -11.68 -31.20 5.01
C VAL A 370 -10.39 -30.37 5.18
N VAL A 371 -9.51 -30.39 4.18
CA VAL A 371 -8.25 -29.64 4.20
C VAL A 371 -8.55 -28.13 4.24
N VAL A 372 -9.40 -27.64 3.36
CA VAL A 372 -9.76 -26.21 3.28
C VAL A 372 -10.41 -25.72 4.58
N SER A 373 -11.37 -26.49 5.13
CA SER A 373 -12.02 -26.17 6.40
C SER A 373 -11.03 -26.15 7.56
N THR A 374 -10.11 -27.13 7.62
CA THR A 374 -9.07 -27.15 8.66
C THR A 374 -8.10 -25.98 8.49
N THR A 375 -7.80 -25.58 7.25
CA THR A 375 -6.97 -24.39 6.97
C THR A 375 -7.67 -23.13 7.49
N PHE A 376 -8.99 -22.97 7.29
CA PHE A 376 -9.75 -21.85 7.87
C PHE A 376 -9.70 -21.83 9.40
N VAL A 377 -9.78 -22.98 10.06
CA VAL A 377 -9.63 -23.05 11.52
C VAL A 377 -8.25 -22.53 11.95
N LEU A 378 -7.19 -23.01 11.31
CA LEU A 378 -5.83 -22.56 11.63
C LEU A 378 -5.60 -21.07 11.27
N MET A 379 -6.18 -20.57 10.20
CA MET A 379 -6.14 -19.13 9.86
C MET A 379 -6.81 -18.31 10.97
N TYR A 380 -8.00 -18.71 11.42
CA TYR A 380 -8.73 -18.04 12.49
C TYR A 380 -7.93 -17.99 13.80
N GLU A 381 -7.38 -19.13 14.24
CA GLU A 381 -6.57 -19.23 15.45
C GLU A 381 -5.27 -18.40 15.39
N ASN A 382 -4.69 -18.25 14.19
CA ASN A 382 -3.47 -17.45 13.99
C ASN A 382 -3.74 -15.97 13.61
N GLY A 383 -5.00 -15.53 13.65
CA GLY A 383 -5.36 -14.14 13.36
C GLY A 383 -5.12 -13.74 11.89
N ILE A 384 -5.18 -14.69 10.96
CA ILE A 384 -5.05 -14.41 9.52
C ILE A 384 -6.44 -14.15 8.96
N TYR A 385 -6.66 -12.91 8.48
CA TYR A 385 -7.95 -12.47 7.94
C TYR A 385 -8.18 -12.94 6.50
N LEU A 386 -9.45 -12.88 6.07
CA LEU A 386 -9.82 -13.08 4.67
C LEU A 386 -9.58 -11.79 3.89
N HIS A 387 -8.67 -11.85 2.94
CA HIS A 387 -8.34 -10.77 2.02
C HIS A 387 -7.81 -11.35 0.69
N LYS A 388 -7.62 -10.52 -0.33
CA LYS A 388 -7.17 -10.94 -1.66
C LYS A 388 -5.98 -11.91 -1.62
N VAL A 389 -4.97 -11.64 -0.78
CA VAL A 389 -3.75 -12.46 -0.72
C VAL A 389 -4.00 -13.80 -0.05
N SER A 390 -4.73 -13.88 1.07
CA SER A 390 -5.00 -15.15 1.76
C SER A 390 -5.93 -16.08 0.97
N LEU A 391 -6.95 -15.53 0.29
CA LEU A 391 -7.85 -16.30 -0.57
C LEU A 391 -7.14 -16.77 -1.85
N GLY A 392 -6.34 -15.92 -2.46
CA GLY A 392 -5.50 -16.33 -3.59
C GLY A 392 -4.48 -17.40 -3.22
N ALA A 393 -3.90 -17.33 -2.02
CA ALA A 393 -3.02 -18.38 -1.49
C ALA A 393 -3.74 -19.71 -1.33
N LEU A 394 -5.02 -19.71 -0.92
CA LEU A 394 -5.84 -20.92 -0.85
C LEU A 394 -6.11 -21.51 -2.24
N ILE A 395 -6.40 -20.67 -3.24
CA ILE A 395 -6.60 -21.14 -4.63
C ILE A 395 -5.29 -21.72 -5.19
N LEU A 396 -4.15 -21.06 -4.96
CA LEU A 396 -2.84 -21.57 -5.29
C LEU A 396 -2.58 -22.93 -4.62
N ALA A 397 -2.85 -23.01 -3.32
CA ALA A 397 -2.70 -24.26 -2.55
C ALA A 397 -3.62 -25.36 -3.08
N LEU A 398 -4.87 -25.07 -3.49
CA LEU A 398 -5.81 -26.04 -4.05
C LEU A 398 -5.23 -26.79 -5.23
N GLY A 399 -4.55 -26.10 -6.16
CA GLY A 399 -3.86 -26.74 -7.27
C GLY A 399 -2.74 -27.70 -6.84
N LEU A 400 -2.15 -27.44 -5.65
CA LEU A 400 -1.02 -28.22 -5.12
C LEU A 400 -1.44 -29.35 -4.18
N LEU A 401 -2.53 -29.17 -3.41
CA LEU A 401 -2.90 -30.11 -2.35
C LEU A 401 -3.66 -31.36 -2.82
N VAL A 402 -4.21 -31.29 -4.03
CA VAL A 402 -4.92 -32.45 -4.62
C VAL A 402 -3.97 -33.60 -4.94
N ASP A 403 -2.72 -33.31 -5.17
CA ASP A 403 -1.67 -34.22 -5.58
C ASP A 403 -1.47 -35.38 -4.57
N ASP A 404 -1.36 -35.04 -3.28
CA ASP A 404 -1.16 -36.04 -2.22
C ASP A 404 -2.32 -37.04 -2.15
N ALA A 405 -3.57 -36.56 -2.24
CA ALA A 405 -4.75 -37.40 -2.24
C ALA A 405 -4.84 -38.30 -3.49
N ILE A 406 -4.47 -37.75 -4.68
CA ILE A 406 -4.42 -38.49 -5.94
C ILE A 406 -3.44 -39.66 -5.83
N ILE A 407 -2.21 -39.40 -5.34
CA ILE A 407 -1.16 -40.44 -5.26
C ILE A 407 -1.61 -41.59 -4.34
N VAL A 408 -2.18 -41.30 -3.20
CA VAL A 408 -2.67 -42.36 -2.27
C VAL A 408 -3.81 -43.17 -2.88
N VAL A 409 -4.79 -42.49 -3.49
CA VAL A 409 -5.97 -43.14 -4.08
C VAL A 409 -5.60 -43.96 -5.30
N GLU A 410 -4.68 -43.48 -6.16
CA GLU A 410 -4.17 -44.19 -7.31
C GLU A 410 -3.39 -45.46 -6.90
N MET A 411 -2.51 -45.32 -5.87
CA MET A 411 -1.77 -46.48 -5.35
C MET A 411 -2.71 -47.54 -4.75
N MET A 412 -3.75 -47.11 -4.05
CA MET A 412 -4.79 -48.01 -3.54
C MET A 412 -5.50 -48.76 -4.71
N SER A 413 -5.85 -48.00 -5.78
CA SER A 413 -6.54 -48.59 -6.95
C SER A 413 -5.64 -49.59 -7.67
N VAL A 414 -4.36 -49.28 -7.91
CA VAL A 414 -3.41 -50.20 -8.52
C VAL A 414 -3.28 -51.52 -7.70
N LYS A 415 -3.19 -51.38 -6.35
CA LYS A 415 -3.07 -52.60 -5.52
C LYS A 415 -4.35 -53.41 -5.44
N LEU A 416 -5.52 -52.78 -5.55
CA LEU A 416 -6.81 -53.49 -5.67
C LEU A 416 -6.92 -54.19 -7.01
N GLU A 417 -6.43 -53.59 -8.12
CA GLU A 417 -6.37 -54.26 -9.42
C GLU A 417 -5.42 -55.47 -9.42
N GLU A 418 -4.28 -55.42 -8.66
CA GLU A 418 -3.38 -56.55 -8.40
C GLU A 418 -3.99 -57.66 -7.48
N GLY A 419 -5.25 -57.49 -6.96
CA GLY A 419 -5.93 -58.48 -6.15
C GLY A 419 -5.73 -58.35 -4.62
N PHE A 420 -5.12 -57.25 -4.15
CA PHE A 420 -5.02 -57.00 -2.70
C PHE A 420 -6.42 -56.68 -2.12
N ASN A 421 -6.63 -57.04 -0.88
CA ASN A 421 -7.84 -56.60 -0.16
C ASN A 421 -7.77 -55.14 0.18
N HIS A 422 -8.89 -54.45 0.40
CA HIS A 422 -8.99 -53.03 0.69
C HIS A 422 -8.10 -52.55 1.83
N TRP A 423 -8.02 -53.38 2.92
CA TRP A 423 -7.17 -53.04 4.06
C TRP A 423 -5.68 -53.01 3.71
N ARG A 424 -5.25 -54.06 3.04
CA ARG A 424 -3.83 -54.20 2.64
C ARG A 424 -3.46 -53.18 1.55
N ALA A 425 -4.37 -52.88 0.63
CA ALA A 425 -4.14 -51.84 -0.38
C ALA A 425 -3.96 -50.45 0.26
N ALA A 426 -4.80 -50.09 1.25
CA ALA A 426 -4.70 -48.82 1.98
C ALA A 426 -3.42 -48.71 2.83
N THR A 427 -3.06 -49.77 3.55
CA THR A 427 -1.84 -49.80 4.37
C THR A 427 -0.57 -49.80 3.53
N PHE A 428 -0.58 -50.49 2.39
CA PHE A 428 0.55 -50.48 1.42
C PHE A 428 0.70 -49.12 0.75
N ALA A 429 -0.39 -48.43 0.42
CA ALA A 429 -0.33 -47.08 -0.12
C ALA A 429 0.45 -46.14 0.82
N TYR A 430 0.17 -46.22 2.15
CA TYR A 430 0.95 -45.49 3.13
C TYR A 430 2.42 -45.90 3.17
N GLU A 431 2.70 -47.21 3.23
CA GLU A 431 4.07 -47.74 3.31
C GLU A 431 4.95 -47.27 2.16
N SER A 432 4.38 -47.18 0.94
CA SER A 432 5.09 -46.86 -0.29
C SER A 432 5.16 -45.37 -0.61
N THR A 433 4.15 -44.59 -0.24
CA THR A 433 4.02 -43.20 -0.72
C THR A 433 4.15 -42.14 0.38
N ALA A 434 3.87 -42.44 1.66
CA ALA A 434 3.77 -41.43 2.71
C ALA A 434 5.04 -40.60 2.90
N PHE A 435 6.21 -41.21 2.90
CA PHE A 435 7.48 -40.51 3.09
C PHE A 435 7.93 -39.71 1.86
N PRO A 436 7.91 -40.26 0.61
CA PRO A 436 8.17 -39.48 -0.60
C PRO A 436 7.20 -38.28 -0.75
N MET A 437 5.90 -38.44 -0.42
CA MET A 437 4.92 -37.36 -0.43
C MET A 437 5.29 -36.27 0.58
N LEU A 438 5.60 -36.65 1.85
CA LEU A 438 6.01 -35.70 2.87
C LEU A 438 7.24 -34.89 2.43
N SER A 439 8.27 -35.58 1.90
CA SER A 439 9.46 -34.93 1.40
C SER A 439 9.14 -33.94 0.28
N GLY A 440 8.29 -34.33 -0.67
CA GLY A 440 7.82 -33.47 -1.76
C GLY A 440 7.01 -32.27 -1.25
N THR A 441 6.10 -32.47 -0.28
CA THR A 441 5.31 -31.42 0.34
C THR A 441 6.22 -30.43 1.10
N LEU A 442 7.19 -30.93 1.87
CA LEU A 442 8.16 -30.10 2.59
C LEU A 442 9.05 -29.28 1.63
N ILE A 443 9.42 -29.83 0.48
CA ILE A 443 10.20 -29.10 -0.54
C ILE A 443 9.34 -28.01 -1.18
N THR A 444 8.07 -28.30 -1.48
CA THR A 444 7.14 -27.28 -1.96
C THR A 444 6.97 -26.16 -0.92
N CYS A 445 6.81 -26.52 0.36
CA CYS A 445 6.81 -25.57 1.47
C CYS A 445 8.12 -24.76 1.54
N ALA A 446 9.27 -25.43 1.42
CA ALA A 446 10.57 -24.75 1.44
C ALA A 446 10.72 -23.75 0.29
N GLY A 447 10.09 -24.00 -0.87
CA GLY A 447 10.01 -23.04 -1.95
C GLY A 447 9.35 -21.70 -1.58
N PHE A 448 8.41 -21.70 -0.63
CA PHE A 448 7.78 -20.47 -0.11
C PHE A 448 8.51 -19.87 1.10
N LEU A 449 9.57 -20.49 1.59
CA LEU A 449 10.31 -20.02 2.76
C LEU A 449 10.90 -18.60 2.62
N PRO A 450 11.39 -18.17 1.44
CA PRO A 450 11.86 -16.80 1.27
C PRO A 450 10.80 -15.76 1.59
N LEU A 451 9.53 -15.99 1.23
CA LEU A 451 8.44 -15.07 1.55
C LEU A 451 8.09 -15.05 3.04
N ALA A 452 8.24 -16.19 3.73
CA ALA A 452 7.97 -16.27 5.16
C ALA A 452 9.05 -15.59 6.00
N LEU A 453 10.31 -15.59 5.52
CA LEU A 453 11.48 -15.08 6.22
C LEU A 453 11.92 -13.70 5.74
N ALA A 454 11.43 -13.23 4.59
CA ALA A 454 11.73 -11.88 4.12
C ALA A 454 11.17 -10.83 5.10
N GLU A 455 11.84 -9.69 5.15
CA GLU A 455 11.51 -8.58 6.03
C GLU A 455 11.11 -7.35 5.19
N GLY A 456 10.32 -6.46 5.78
CA GLY A 456 9.88 -5.24 5.13
C GLY A 456 8.40 -5.22 4.75
N MET A 457 7.96 -4.06 4.28
CA MET A 457 6.56 -3.77 3.96
C MET A 457 5.95 -4.76 2.94
N VAL A 458 6.69 -5.05 1.86
CA VAL A 458 6.25 -5.99 0.82
C VAL A 458 6.18 -7.42 1.35
N ALA A 459 7.12 -7.78 2.23
CA ALA A 459 7.12 -9.09 2.87
C ALA A 459 5.95 -9.24 3.84
N GLU A 460 5.62 -8.22 4.64
CA GLU A 460 4.43 -8.22 5.50
C GLU A 460 3.15 -8.38 4.67
N PHE A 461 3.03 -7.67 3.55
CA PHE A 461 1.91 -7.78 2.61
C PHE A 461 1.73 -9.19 2.06
N THR A 462 2.81 -9.91 1.78
CA THR A 462 2.77 -11.25 1.17
C THR A 462 2.95 -12.40 2.16
N LYS A 463 3.23 -12.14 3.42
CA LYS A 463 3.50 -13.15 4.46
C LYS A 463 2.36 -14.15 4.64
N SER A 464 1.12 -13.66 4.58
CA SER A 464 -0.08 -14.51 4.67
C SER A 464 -0.14 -15.55 3.55
N LEU A 465 0.39 -15.26 2.36
CA LEU A 465 0.46 -16.23 1.25
C LEU A 465 1.28 -17.46 1.65
N SER A 466 2.50 -17.28 2.14
CA SER A 466 3.38 -18.40 2.50
C SER A 466 2.82 -19.19 3.68
N ILE A 467 2.27 -18.53 4.71
CA ILE A 467 1.73 -19.19 5.90
C ILE A 467 0.50 -20.03 5.53
N VAL A 468 -0.44 -19.47 4.74
CA VAL A 468 -1.65 -20.19 4.31
C VAL A 468 -1.30 -21.37 3.42
N VAL A 469 -0.35 -21.21 2.48
CA VAL A 469 0.13 -22.33 1.64
C VAL A 469 0.79 -23.40 2.51
N PHE A 470 1.64 -23.05 3.49
CA PHE A 470 2.23 -24.01 4.43
C PHE A 470 1.18 -24.81 5.18
N MET A 471 0.22 -24.12 5.79
CA MET A 471 -0.87 -24.77 6.52
C MET A 471 -1.63 -25.75 5.62
N ALA A 472 -2.06 -25.28 4.44
CA ALA A 472 -2.83 -26.07 3.49
C ALA A 472 -2.06 -27.32 3.02
N LEU A 473 -0.79 -27.19 2.63
CA LEU A 473 0.02 -28.29 2.14
C LEU A 473 0.30 -29.35 3.23
N ILE A 474 0.67 -28.94 4.43
CA ILE A 474 0.89 -29.90 5.55
C ILE A 474 -0.40 -30.58 5.93
N LEU A 475 -1.52 -29.86 6.00
CA LEU A 475 -2.83 -30.44 6.26
C LEU A 475 -3.28 -31.40 5.15
N SER A 476 -2.94 -31.10 3.88
CA SER A 476 -3.18 -32.01 2.75
C SER A 476 -2.46 -33.34 2.93
N TRP A 477 -1.19 -33.33 3.28
CA TRP A 477 -0.44 -34.56 3.56
C TRP A 477 -1.09 -35.35 4.72
N ILE A 478 -1.44 -34.69 5.84
CA ILE A 478 -2.10 -35.32 6.98
C ILE A 478 -3.43 -35.95 6.55
N ALA A 479 -4.26 -35.20 5.81
CA ALA A 479 -5.54 -35.70 5.31
C ALA A 479 -5.37 -36.87 4.35
N SER A 480 -4.34 -36.83 3.47
CA SER A 480 -4.06 -37.88 2.51
C SER A 480 -3.64 -39.21 3.17
N VAL A 481 -2.94 -39.15 4.30
CA VAL A 481 -2.53 -40.38 5.03
C VAL A 481 -3.54 -40.87 6.05
N LEU A 482 -4.47 -40.04 6.56
CA LEU A 482 -5.47 -40.39 7.54
C LEU A 482 -6.88 -40.54 6.96
N VAL A 483 -7.32 -39.55 6.17
CA VAL A 483 -8.70 -39.46 5.67
C VAL A 483 -8.88 -40.24 4.38
N SER A 484 -7.98 -40.08 3.39
CA SER A 484 -8.09 -40.72 2.05
C SER A 484 -8.10 -42.27 2.15
N PRO A 485 -7.28 -42.95 3.00
CA PRO A 485 -7.36 -44.39 3.15
C PRO A 485 -8.68 -44.88 3.75
N VAL A 486 -9.24 -44.13 4.69
CA VAL A 486 -10.52 -44.48 5.35
C VAL A 486 -11.69 -44.33 4.38
N LEU A 487 -11.71 -43.24 3.61
CA LEU A 487 -12.73 -43.01 2.59
C LEU A 487 -12.56 -43.99 1.43
N GLY A 488 -11.32 -44.21 0.96
CA GLY A 488 -11.01 -45.14 -0.10
C GLY A 488 -11.39 -46.59 0.25
N TYR A 489 -11.17 -47.04 1.48
CA TYR A 489 -11.59 -48.35 1.96
C TYR A 489 -13.10 -48.61 1.79
N LYS A 490 -13.91 -47.54 1.90
CA LYS A 490 -15.38 -47.64 1.81
C LYS A 490 -15.91 -47.43 0.39
N ILE A 491 -15.27 -46.58 -0.41
CA ILE A 491 -15.83 -46.07 -1.66
C ILE A 491 -15.24 -46.75 -2.89
N ILE A 492 -13.95 -47.15 -2.85
CA ILE A 492 -13.28 -47.78 -4.00
C ILE A 492 -13.66 -49.24 -4.05
N GLU A 493 -14.19 -49.69 -5.17
CA GLU A 493 -14.53 -51.13 -5.39
C GLU A 493 -13.36 -51.89 -6.02
N ASN A 494 -13.35 -53.20 -5.68
CA ASN A 494 -12.48 -54.15 -6.37
C ASN A 494 -13.00 -54.33 -7.81
N LYS A 495 -12.40 -53.64 -8.78
CA LYS A 495 -12.66 -53.91 -10.20
C LYS A 495 -11.58 -54.86 -10.69
N ALA A 496 -11.95 -56.17 -10.73
CA ALA A 496 -11.20 -57.05 -11.65
C ALA A 496 -11.31 -56.50 -13.08
N GLU A 497 -10.21 -56.47 -13.82
CA GLU A 497 -10.21 -56.03 -15.22
C GLU A 497 -11.32 -56.81 -15.95
N LYS A 498 -12.25 -56.07 -16.58
CA LYS A 498 -13.26 -56.67 -17.42
C LYS A 498 -12.53 -57.42 -18.52
N PRO A 499 -12.83 -58.67 -18.74
CA PRO A 499 -12.23 -59.41 -19.88
C PRO A 499 -12.54 -58.63 -21.20
N GLU A 500 -11.62 -58.67 -22.15
CA GLU A 500 -11.68 -57.93 -23.40
C GLU A 500 -13.00 -58.20 -24.18
N SER A 501 -13.62 -59.37 -23.93
CA SER A 501 -14.94 -59.73 -24.45
C SER A 501 -16.12 -58.90 -23.99
N GLU A 502 -15.99 -58.14 -22.85
CA GLU A 502 -17.02 -57.30 -22.26
C GLU A 502 -16.76 -55.77 -22.49
N TRP A 503 -15.75 -55.47 -23.29
CA TRP A 503 -15.41 -54.05 -23.57
C TRP A 503 -16.45 -53.41 -24.46
N THR A 504 -16.89 -52.21 -24.06
CA THR A 504 -17.71 -51.36 -24.92
C THR A 504 -16.85 -50.72 -26.03
N ARG A 505 -17.47 -50.25 -27.09
CA ARG A 505 -16.79 -49.49 -28.17
C ARG A 505 -15.95 -48.32 -27.63
N ARG A 506 -16.41 -47.71 -26.55
CA ARG A 506 -15.70 -46.63 -25.84
C ARG A 506 -14.47 -47.17 -25.12
N ASP A 507 -14.56 -48.36 -24.50
CA ASP A 507 -13.41 -48.97 -23.81
C ASP A 507 -12.30 -49.36 -24.81
N HIS A 508 -12.67 -49.90 -25.96
CA HIS A 508 -11.72 -50.17 -27.04
C HIS A 508 -11.02 -48.94 -27.61
N ILE A 509 -11.76 -47.81 -27.80
CA ILE A 509 -11.18 -46.55 -28.28
C ILE A 509 -10.22 -45.98 -27.23
N MET A 510 -10.65 -45.98 -25.98
CA MET A 510 -9.86 -45.47 -24.87
C MET A 510 -8.59 -46.29 -24.64
N HIS A 511 -8.69 -47.62 -24.70
CA HIS A 511 -7.55 -48.52 -24.59
C HIS A 511 -6.57 -48.31 -25.75
N ARG A 512 -7.07 -48.22 -26.98
CA ARG A 512 -6.25 -47.95 -28.17
C ARG A 512 -5.54 -46.64 -28.12
N LEU A 513 -6.22 -45.59 -27.69
CA LEU A 513 -5.63 -44.24 -27.47
C LEU A 513 -4.54 -44.29 -26.41
N LYS A 514 -4.81 -44.93 -25.27
CA LYS A 514 -3.86 -45.13 -24.18
C LYS A 514 -2.62 -45.89 -24.69
N THR A 515 -2.79 -47.00 -25.33
CA THR A 515 -1.67 -47.83 -25.84
C THR A 515 -0.80 -47.08 -26.88
N VAL A 516 -1.42 -46.41 -27.84
CA VAL A 516 -0.71 -45.62 -28.86
C VAL A 516 0.07 -44.46 -28.20
N PHE A 517 -0.51 -43.80 -27.21
CA PHE A 517 0.12 -42.69 -26.54
C PHE A 517 1.32 -43.13 -25.70
N TYR A 518 1.18 -44.20 -24.90
CA TYR A 518 2.30 -44.77 -24.14
C TYR A 518 3.41 -45.28 -25.04
N ALA A 519 3.08 -45.99 -26.13
CA ALA A 519 4.06 -46.48 -27.08
C ALA A 519 4.87 -45.35 -27.76
N ARG A 520 4.20 -44.21 -28.06
CA ARG A 520 4.89 -43.03 -28.59
C ARG A 520 5.80 -42.38 -27.55
N PHE A 521 5.36 -42.29 -26.30
CA PHE A 521 6.17 -41.75 -25.21
C PHE A 521 7.39 -42.64 -24.93
N GLU A 522 7.22 -43.94 -24.87
CA GLU A 522 8.33 -44.88 -24.74
C GLU A 522 9.32 -44.76 -25.91
N SER A 523 8.81 -44.69 -27.15
CA SER A 523 9.64 -44.49 -28.34
C SER A 523 10.44 -43.19 -28.27
N LEU A 524 9.83 -42.11 -27.75
CA LEU A 524 10.49 -40.83 -27.53
C LEU A 524 11.60 -40.96 -26.46
N LEU A 525 11.34 -41.70 -25.39
CA LEU A 525 12.35 -41.96 -24.35
C LEU A 525 13.52 -42.81 -24.88
N TYR A 526 13.23 -43.85 -25.66
CA TYR A 526 14.28 -44.63 -26.30
C TYR A 526 15.15 -43.80 -27.24
N TRP A 527 14.52 -42.92 -28.02
CA TRP A 527 15.23 -41.97 -28.88
C TRP A 527 16.07 -40.98 -28.08
N ALA A 528 15.50 -40.41 -27.03
CA ALA A 528 16.17 -39.44 -26.17
C ALA A 528 17.38 -40.03 -25.44
N LEU A 529 17.26 -41.28 -24.94
CA LEU A 529 18.37 -41.99 -24.30
C LEU A 529 19.47 -42.35 -25.34
N GLY A 530 19.10 -42.66 -26.58
CA GLY A 530 20.07 -42.91 -27.67
C GLY A 530 20.80 -41.62 -28.11
N HIS A 531 20.18 -40.50 -28.00
CA HIS A 531 20.71 -39.20 -28.45
C HIS A 531 20.95 -38.22 -27.26
N HIS A 532 21.42 -38.74 -26.11
CA HIS A 532 21.53 -37.98 -24.86
C HIS A 532 22.27 -36.66 -25.00
N LYS A 533 23.33 -36.57 -25.79
CA LYS A 533 24.08 -35.32 -26.05
C LYS A 533 23.22 -34.28 -26.78
N ALA A 534 22.45 -34.69 -27.76
CA ALA A 534 21.59 -33.80 -28.54
C ALA A 534 20.46 -33.24 -27.67
N VAL A 535 19.83 -34.09 -26.84
CA VAL A 535 18.78 -33.65 -25.90
C VAL A 535 19.30 -32.64 -24.89
N LEU A 536 20.46 -32.90 -24.28
CA LEU A 536 21.05 -31.97 -23.32
C LEU A 536 21.48 -30.64 -23.96
N LEU A 537 22.07 -30.67 -25.16
CA LEU A 537 22.45 -29.47 -25.91
C LEU A 537 21.21 -28.68 -26.35
N LEU A 538 20.14 -29.34 -26.79
CA LEU A 538 18.89 -28.65 -27.15
C LEU A 538 18.22 -28.01 -25.92
N THR A 539 18.22 -28.70 -24.79
CA THR A 539 17.69 -28.14 -23.52
C THR A 539 18.52 -26.95 -23.04
N LEU A 540 19.86 -27.08 -23.10
CA LEU A 540 20.76 -25.97 -22.75
C LEU A 540 20.58 -24.80 -23.72
N GLY A 541 20.43 -25.05 -25.01
CA GLY A 541 20.15 -24.04 -26.03
C GLY A 541 18.82 -23.31 -25.77
N ALA A 542 17.75 -24.06 -25.46
CA ALA A 542 16.45 -23.49 -25.10
C ALA A 542 16.54 -22.66 -23.83
N PHE A 543 17.31 -23.10 -22.81
CA PHE A 543 17.53 -22.34 -21.58
C PHE A 543 18.32 -21.05 -21.86
N ILE A 544 19.39 -21.09 -22.62
CA ILE A 544 20.14 -19.90 -23.02
C ILE A 544 19.24 -18.94 -23.81
N LEU A 545 18.44 -19.46 -24.77
CA LEU A 545 17.50 -18.63 -25.51
C LEU A 545 16.46 -17.97 -24.62
N SER A 546 15.98 -18.68 -23.59
CA SER A 546 15.06 -18.10 -22.62
C SER A 546 15.72 -16.96 -21.81
N LEU A 547 16.99 -17.14 -21.40
CA LEU A 547 17.74 -16.06 -20.72
C LEU A 547 17.98 -14.84 -21.62
N LEU A 548 18.27 -15.06 -22.90
CA LEU A 548 18.40 -13.97 -23.88
C LEU A 548 17.07 -13.28 -24.19
N SER A 549 15.97 -13.98 -24.06
CA SER A 549 14.62 -13.43 -24.23
C SER A 549 14.06 -12.77 -22.96
N PHE A 550 14.69 -12.98 -21.81
CA PHE A 550 14.24 -12.43 -20.53
C PHE A 550 14.18 -10.89 -20.50
N PRO A 551 15.15 -10.14 -21.07
CA PRO A 551 15.08 -8.67 -21.13
C PRO A 551 13.94 -8.12 -22.00
N LEU A 552 13.32 -8.93 -22.87
CA LEU A 552 12.18 -8.54 -23.70
C LEU A 552 10.88 -8.45 -22.88
N ILE A 553 10.85 -9.07 -21.70
CA ILE A 553 9.68 -9.02 -20.82
C ILE A 553 9.65 -7.67 -20.12
N LYS A 554 8.54 -6.95 -20.28
CA LYS A 554 8.31 -5.68 -19.58
C LYS A 554 8.34 -5.90 -18.06
N GLN A 555 8.95 -4.96 -17.32
CA GLN A 555 9.05 -5.03 -15.86
C GLN A 555 8.05 -4.09 -15.21
N GLU A 556 7.28 -4.60 -14.27
CA GLU A 556 6.34 -3.85 -13.44
C GLU A 556 6.54 -4.26 -11.97
N PHE A 557 6.27 -3.38 -11.00
CA PHE A 557 6.38 -3.77 -9.61
C PHE A 557 5.09 -4.47 -9.14
N PHE A 558 4.01 -3.71 -9.08
CA PHE A 558 2.66 -4.20 -8.85
C PHE A 558 1.74 -3.63 -9.94
N PRO A 559 0.70 -4.38 -10.36
CA PRO A 559 -0.28 -3.86 -11.31
C PRO A 559 -1.16 -2.78 -10.66
N SER A 560 -1.82 -1.97 -11.48
CA SER A 560 -2.83 -1.03 -11.04
C SER A 560 -4.03 -1.76 -10.40
N SER A 561 -4.69 -1.12 -9.45
CA SER A 561 -5.88 -1.65 -8.79
C SER A 561 -7.06 -1.76 -9.76
N THR A 562 -7.98 -2.69 -9.46
CA THR A 562 -9.29 -2.82 -10.13
C THR A 562 -10.35 -1.91 -9.51
N ARG A 563 -9.95 -0.89 -8.76
CA ARG A 563 -10.85 0.12 -8.20
C ARG A 563 -11.23 1.15 -9.26
N SER A 564 -12.42 1.70 -9.15
CA SER A 564 -12.98 2.64 -10.12
C SER A 564 -12.52 4.09 -9.92
N GLU A 565 -11.71 4.38 -8.90
CA GLU A 565 -11.26 5.73 -8.60
C GLU A 565 -10.10 6.17 -9.50
N ILE A 566 -10.18 7.42 -9.98
CA ILE A 566 -9.09 8.18 -10.58
C ILE A 566 -8.70 9.28 -9.61
N ILE A 567 -7.41 9.38 -9.30
CA ILE A 567 -6.84 10.43 -8.46
C ILE A 567 -6.22 11.47 -9.37
N VAL A 568 -6.72 12.69 -9.34
CA VAL A 568 -6.21 13.83 -10.09
C VAL A 568 -5.60 14.80 -9.09
N SER A 569 -4.28 14.91 -9.08
CA SER A 569 -3.54 15.85 -8.23
C SER A 569 -3.01 16.99 -9.09
N MET A 570 -3.25 18.23 -8.68
CA MET A 570 -2.77 19.42 -9.35
C MET A 570 -1.99 20.30 -8.38
N GLN A 571 -0.76 20.63 -8.74
CA GLN A 571 0.06 21.56 -8.03
C GLN A 571 0.31 22.78 -8.91
N PHE A 572 -0.08 23.95 -8.43
CA PHE A 572 0.13 25.24 -9.06
C PHE A 572 1.47 25.83 -8.66
N PRO A 573 1.94 26.93 -9.29
CA PRO A 573 3.16 27.62 -8.88
C PRO A 573 3.18 27.87 -7.37
N GLN A 574 4.36 27.80 -6.75
CA GLN A 574 4.52 27.81 -5.27
C GLN A 574 3.88 29.01 -4.59
N SER A 575 3.97 30.19 -5.22
CA SER A 575 3.36 31.44 -4.72
C SER A 575 1.84 31.55 -4.90
N SER A 576 1.15 30.51 -5.41
CA SER A 576 -0.30 30.56 -5.64
C SER A 576 -1.08 30.59 -4.33
N SER A 577 -2.06 31.50 -4.24
CA SER A 577 -2.97 31.59 -3.09
C SER A 577 -3.99 30.45 -3.09
N ILE A 578 -4.56 30.18 -1.94
CA ILE A 578 -5.63 29.18 -1.81
C ILE A 578 -6.87 29.58 -2.61
N ASP A 579 -7.14 30.89 -2.74
CA ASP A 579 -8.26 31.39 -3.53
C ASP A 579 -8.06 31.16 -5.04
N TYR A 580 -6.81 31.30 -5.52
CA TYR A 580 -6.47 30.93 -6.89
C TYR A 580 -6.73 29.44 -7.10
N THR A 581 -6.23 28.60 -6.20
CA THR A 581 -6.41 27.14 -6.27
C THR A 581 -7.89 26.77 -6.20
N GLN A 582 -8.68 27.43 -5.36
CA GLN A 582 -10.13 27.24 -5.27
C GLN A 582 -10.85 27.58 -6.59
N ASN A 583 -10.45 28.67 -7.25
CA ASN A 583 -11.04 29.05 -8.54
C ASN A 583 -10.70 28.03 -9.63
N GLN A 584 -9.48 27.46 -9.61
CA GLN A 584 -9.12 26.37 -10.54
C GLN A 584 -9.91 25.10 -10.22
N ALA A 585 -10.14 24.81 -8.93
CA ALA A 585 -10.98 23.68 -8.52
C ALA A 585 -12.43 23.82 -9.04
N LYS A 586 -13.03 24.99 -8.91
CA LYS A 586 -14.37 25.24 -9.46
C LYS A 586 -14.42 25.06 -10.98
N SER A 587 -13.34 25.44 -11.69
CA SER A 587 -13.24 25.23 -13.14
C SER A 587 -13.16 23.73 -13.48
N LEU A 588 -12.40 22.95 -12.71
CA LEU A 588 -12.34 21.50 -12.89
C LEU A 588 -13.68 20.83 -12.55
N ASP A 589 -14.32 21.22 -11.45
CA ASP A 589 -15.60 20.68 -11.04
C ASP A 589 -16.68 20.92 -12.11
N ALA A 590 -16.66 22.09 -12.77
CA ALA A 590 -17.54 22.40 -13.89
C ALA A 590 -17.28 21.52 -15.13
N LEU A 591 -16.02 21.14 -15.37
CA LEU A 591 -15.65 20.23 -16.45
C LEU A 591 -16.14 18.78 -16.18
N LEU A 592 -16.05 18.34 -14.92
CA LEU A 592 -16.42 16.99 -14.52
C LEU A 592 -17.93 16.80 -14.37
N LYS A 593 -18.65 17.87 -14.04
CA LYS A 593 -20.10 17.87 -13.87
C LYS A 593 -20.78 17.40 -15.16
N ASP A 594 -21.80 16.58 -15.01
CA ASP A 594 -22.58 16.02 -16.12
C ASP A 594 -21.81 15.05 -17.06
N ASN A 595 -20.60 14.60 -16.68
CA ASN A 595 -19.88 13.59 -17.44
C ASN A 595 -20.50 12.20 -17.23
N LYS A 596 -20.91 11.56 -18.32
CA LYS A 596 -21.65 10.28 -18.31
C LYS A 596 -20.89 9.10 -17.69
N HIS A 597 -19.55 9.16 -17.66
CA HIS A 597 -18.67 8.10 -17.14
C HIS A 597 -18.44 8.20 -15.63
N ILE A 598 -18.78 9.35 -15.03
CA ILE A 598 -18.58 9.63 -13.61
C ILE A 598 -19.82 9.20 -12.83
N ASP A 599 -19.61 8.54 -11.70
CA ASP A 599 -20.64 8.28 -10.69
C ASP A 599 -20.74 9.47 -9.74
N HIS A 600 -19.63 9.84 -9.12
CA HIS A 600 -19.48 11.05 -8.32
C HIS A 600 -18.02 11.48 -8.24
N PHE A 601 -17.77 12.70 -7.77
CA PHE A 601 -16.41 13.19 -7.53
C PHE A 601 -16.34 14.11 -6.32
N THR A 602 -15.13 14.19 -5.72
CA THR A 602 -14.84 15.08 -4.60
C THR A 602 -13.56 15.83 -4.83
N THR A 603 -13.55 17.12 -4.47
CA THR A 603 -12.40 17.99 -4.66
C THR A 603 -11.92 18.53 -3.31
N TYR A 604 -10.65 18.33 -3.03
CA TYR A 604 -9.93 18.83 -1.86
C TYR A 604 -9.05 20.00 -2.31
N VAL A 605 -9.20 21.15 -1.68
CA VAL A 605 -8.47 22.37 -2.01
C VAL A 605 -7.61 22.77 -0.83
N GLY A 606 -6.31 22.98 -1.07
CA GLY A 606 -5.36 23.29 -0.02
C GLY A 606 -4.81 22.07 0.73
N GLU A 607 -5.29 20.88 0.44
CA GLU A 607 -4.80 19.59 0.97
C GLU A 607 -5.15 18.46 0.03
N GLY A 608 -4.62 17.27 0.27
CA GLY A 608 -5.05 16.04 -0.41
C GLY A 608 -6.20 15.33 0.32
N SER A 609 -6.75 14.30 -0.30
CA SER A 609 -7.72 13.43 0.35
C SER A 609 -7.08 12.72 1.55
N PRO A 610 -7.83 12.47 2.64
CA PRO A 610 -7.36 11.58 3.67
C PRO A 610 -7.07 10.19 3.08
N ARG A 611 -6.22 9.43 3.73
CA ARG A 611 -5.89 8.07 3.31
C ARG A 611 -7.14 7.18 3.34
N PHE A 612 -7.86 7.08 2.24
CA PHE A 612 -9.06 6.23 2.14
C PHE A 612 -8.72 4.77 1.78
N VAL A 613 -7.49 4.52 1.35
CA VAL A 613 -6.92 3.19 1.11
C VAL A 613 -5.48 3.17 1.62
N LEU A 614 -5.01 2.02 2.15
CA LEU A 614 -3.70 1.92 2.79
C LEU A 614 -2.54 2.30 1.87
N THR A 615 -2.68 2.05 0.58
CA THR A 615 -1.67 2.33 -0.45
C THR A 615 -1.64 3.77 -0.96
N LEU A 616 -2.52 4.66 -0.44
CA LEU A 616 -2.48 6.09 -0.77
C LEU A 616 -1.51 6.82 0.16
N GLU A 617 -0.61 7.62 -0.41
CA GLU A 617 0.22 8.56 0.33
C GLU A 617 -0.52 9.90 0.46
N PRO A 618 -0.89 10.35 1.69
CA PRO A 618 -1.60 11.60 1.86
C PRO A 618 -0.72 12.80 1.53
N GLU A 619 -1.29 13.79 0.86
CA GLU A 619 -0.65 15.09 0.64
C GLU A 619 -0.90 16.01 1.83
N LEU A 620 0.16 16.66 2.29
CA LEU A 620 0.08 17.61 3.39
C LEU A 620 -0.50 18.95 2.92
N PRO A 621 -1.11 19.74 3.84
CA PRO A 621 -1.73 21.01 3.48
C PRO A 621 -0.76 22.01 2.85
N ARG A 622 -1.10 22.49 1.64
CA ARG A 622 -0.40 23.55 0.88
C ARG A 622 -1.39 24.37 0.08
N SER A 623 -1.27 25.70 0.10
CA SER A 623 -2.21 26.62 -0.58
C SER A 623 -2.31 26.41 -2.09
N ASN A 624 -1.21 26.00 -2.73
CA ASN A 624 -1.08 25.80 -4.17
C ASN A 624 -1.42 24.39 -4.66
N PHE A 625 -2.07 23.58 -3.82
CA PHE A 625 -2.37 22.19 -4.14
C PHE A 625 -3.87 21.90 -4.08
N MET A 626 -4.34 21.10 -5.03
CA MET A 626 -5.65 20.50 -4.98
C MET A 626 -5.61 19.05 -5.45
N GLN A 627 -6.57 18.26 -4.97
CA GLN A 627 -6.74 16.87 -5.37
C GLN A 627 -8.21 16.55 -5.58
N THR A 628 -8.52 15.94 -6.72
CA THR A 628 -9.87 15.47 -7.02
C THR A 628 -9.88 13.95 -7.12
N ILE A 629 -10.79 13.32 -6.37
CA ILE A 629 -11.04 11.88 -6.45
C ILE A 629 -12.30 11.69 -7.28
N ILE A 630 -12.17 11.05 -8.43
CA ILE A 630 -13.27 10.78 -9.36
C ILE A 630 -13.60 9.30 -9.27
N VAL A 631 -14.82 8.96 -8.92
CA VAL A 631 -15.34 7.60 -8.92
C VAL A 631 -16.12 7.37 -10.20
N THR A 632 -15.72 6.38 -10.99
CA THR A 632 -16.39 6.05 -12.26
C THR A 632 -17.40 4.92 -12.09
N LYS A 633 -18.36 4.82 -13.00
CA LYS A 633 -19.43 3.81 -12.97
C LYS A 633 -18.92 2.39 -13.21
N SER A 634 -17.84 2.26 -13.97
CA SER A 634 -17.20 0.99 -14.29
C SER A 634 -15.70 1.15 -14.54
N LEU A 635 -14.97 0.04 -14.59
CA LEU A 635 -13.55 0.05 -14.97
C LEU A 635 -13.32 0.48 -16.42
N GLU A 636 -14.24 0.15 -17.31
CA GLU A 636 -14.19 0.59 -18.72
C GLU A 636 -14.36 2.11 -18.81
N ASP A 637 -15.34 2.66 -18.07
CA ASP A 637 -15.53 4.11 -17.97
C ASP A 637 -14.30 4.81 -17.40
N ARG A 638 -13.63 4.19 -16.40
CA ARG A 638 -12.41 4.71 -15.81
C ARG A 638 -11.30 4.86 -16.85
N ASP A 639 -11.04 3.81 -17.63
CA ASP A 639 -9.95 3.79 -18.59
C ASP A 639 -10.22 4.74 -19.78
N VAL A 640 -11.48 4.90 -20.20
CA VAL A 640 -11.90 5.89 -21.20
C VAL A 640 -11.72 7.31 -20.66
N LEU A 641 -12.27 7.58 -19.47
CA LEU A 641 -12.23 8.89 -18.85
C LEU A 641 -10.80 9.35 -18.57
N PHE A 642 -9.94 8.44 -18.09
CA PHE A 642 -8.55 8.74 -17.82
C PHE A 642 -7.80 9.27 -19.04
N LYS A 643 -8.02 8.63 -20.19
CA LYS A 643 -7.40 9.03 -21.45
C LYS A 643 -7.94 10.38 -21.94
N ASP A 644 -9.26 10.56 -21.89
CA ASP A 644 -9.89 11.80 -22.36
C ASP A 644 -9.50 13.01 -21.50
N LEU A 645 -9.43 12.82 -20.16
CA LEU A 645 -9.06 13.89 -19.24
C LEU A 645 -7.58 14.25 -19.32
N GLN A 646 -6.67 13.31 -19.58
CA GLN A 646 -5.24 13.58 -19.60
C GLN A 646 -4.87 14.67 -20.61
N ASP A 647 -5.41 14.59 -21.82
CA ASP A 647 -5.15 15.60 -22.87
C ASP A 647 -5.86 16.92 -22.55
N GLN A 648 -7.13 16.89 -22.12
CA GLN A 648 -7.92 18.08 -21.80
C GLN A 648 -7.33 18.88 -20.64
N LEU A 649 -6.86 18.22 -19.58
CA LEU A 649 -6.33 18.92 -18.41
C LEU A 649 -4.99 19.59 -18.70
N ASN A 650 -4.11 18.97 -19.48
CA ASN A 650 -2.85 19.55 -19.89
C ASN A 650 -3.05 20.82 -20.73
N ASP A 651 -4.06 20.82 -21.61
CA ASP A 651 -4.37 21.99 -22.43
C ASP A 651 -5.02 23.11 -21.61
N GLN A 652 -5.89 22.76 -20.66
CA GLN A 652 -6.65 23.75 -19.87
C GLN A 652 -5.83 24.36 -18.73
N TYR A 653 -4.90 23.61 -18.15
CA TYR A 653 -4.10 24.03 -16.99
C TYR A 653 -2.59 24.00 -17.26
N PRO A 654 -2.06 24.77 -18.23
CA PRO A 654 -0.66 24.70 -18.65
C PRO A 654 0.34 25.10 -17.56
N SER A 655 -0.11 25.86 -16.55
CA SER A 655 0.73 26.25 -15.40
C SER A 655 0.73 25.27 -14.24
N ALA A 656 -0.11 24.23 -14.30
CA ALA A 656 -0.23 23.24 -13.24
C ALA A 656 0.65 22.02 -13.52
N LEU A 657 1.27 21.49 -12.49
CA LEU A 657 1.81 20.12 -12.50
C LEU A 657 0.67 19.15 -12.23
N ILE A 658 0.26 18.44 -13.27
CA ILE A 658 -0.87 17.52 -13.20
C ILE A 658 -0.35 16.09 -13.08
N ASN A 659 -0.79 15.40 -12.05
CA ASN A 659 -0.55 13.98 -11.85
C ASN A 659 -1.87 13.23 -11.77
N MET A 660 -2.14 12.42 -12.77
CA MET A 660 -3.29 11.52 -12.79
C MET A 660 -2.81 10.10 -12.53
N GLN A 661 -3.47 9.42 -11.61
CA GLN A 661 -3.12 8.02 -11.30
C GLN A 661 -4.36 7.22 -10.86
N PHE A 662 -4.27 5.91 -11.06
CA PHE A 662 -5.17 4.96 -10.44
C PHE A 662 -4.72 4.64 -9.02
N VAL A 663 -5.64 4.16 -8.19
CA VAL A 663 -5.27 3.56 -6.91
C VAL A 663 -4.29 2.42 -7.18
N GLN A 664 -3.17 2.40 -6.47
CA GLN A 664 -2.12 1.40 -6.64
C GLN A 664 -2.33 0.21 -5.70
N ILE A 665 -1.74 -0.94 -6.04
CA ILE A 665 -1.60 -2.09 -5.16
C ILE A 665 -0.15 -2.12 -4.66
N GLY A 666 0.05 -2.47 -3.39
CA GLY A 666 1.39 -2.52 -2.78
C GLY A 666 1.91 -1.17 -2.28
N PRO A 667 3.22 -1.01 -2.05
CA PRO A 667 3.79 0.20 -1.47
C PRO A 667 3.52 1.43 -2.32
N PRO A 668 3.03 2.54 -1.73
CA PRO A 668 2.63 3.73 -2.47
C PRO A 668 3.81 4.38 -3.22
N SER A 669 3.53 4.93 -4.38
CA SER A 669 4.44 5.78 -5.15
C SER A 669 3.68 6.95 -5.76
N LYS A 670 4.23 8.15 -5.62
CA LYS A 670 3.55 9.38 -6.05
C LYS A 670 3.55 9.55 -7.58
N TYR A 671 4.66 9.20 -8.21
CA TYR A 671 4.81 9.30 -9.67
C TYR A 671 5.35 7.99 -10.24
N PRO A 672 5.01 7.67 -11.52
CA PRO A 672 5.46 6.43 -12.17
C PRO A 672 6.96 6.41 -12.46
N VAL A 673 7.57 7.56 -12.75
CA VAL A 673 9.01 7.72 -12.97
C VAL A 673 9.56 8.71 -11.96
N MET A 674 10.56 8.30 -11.20
CA MET A 674 11.24 9.14 -10.21
C MET A 674 12.73 8.81 -10.17
N LEU A 675 13.55 9.88 -10.20
CA LEU A 675 15.01 9.84 -9.95
C LEU A 675 15.34 10.88 -8.89
N ARG A 676 16.33 10.62 -8.07
CA ARG A 676 16.77 11.50 -6.99
C ARG A 676 18.21 11.93 -7.19
N VAL A 677 18.46 13.23 -7.09
CA VAL A 677 19.79 13.83 -7.08
C VAL A 677 20.06 14.37 -5.68
N SER A 678 21.16 13.97 -5.08
CA SER A 678 21.56 14.40 -3.74
C SER A 678 23.01 14.82 -3.71
N GLY A 679 23.35 15.81 -2.89
CA GLY A 679 24.73 16.27 -2.74
C GLY A 679 24.86 17.38 -1.70
N PRO A 680 26.10 17.78 -1.33
CA PRO A 680 26.37 18.74 -0.26
C PRO A 680 25.98 20.18 -0.57
N ASP A 681 26.01 20.58 -1.84
CA ASP A 681 25.69 21.95 -2.27
C ASP A 681 24.40 21.97 -3.09
N ALA A 682 23.43 22.77 -2.68
CA ALA A 682 22.11 22.85 -3.30
C ALA A 682 22.18 23.41 -4.74
N SER A 683 23.10 24.32 -5.03
CA SER A 683 23.23 24.90 -6.37
C SER A 683 23.74 23.90 -7.38
N GLU A 684 24.71 23.07 -6.99
CA GLU A 684 25.25 22.01 -7.83
C GLU A 684 24.21 20.86 -7.99
N VAL A 685 23.46 20.53 -6.91
CA VAL A 685 22.35 19.56 -7.00
C VAL A 685 21.31 20.02 -8.03
N LYS A 686 20.97 21.33 -8.06
CA LYS A 686 20.07 21.89 -9.07
C LYS A 686 20.65 21.82 -10.49
N THR A 687 21.95 22.07 -10.65
CA THR A 687 22.63 21.98 -11.95
C THR A 687 22.55 20.54 -12.47
N ILE A 688 22.95 19.57 -11.66
CA ILE A 688 22.88 18.14 -12.01
C ILE A 688 21.44 17.71 -12.29
N ALA A 689 20.48 18.17 -11.48
CA ALA A 689 19.06 17.85 -11.69
C ALA A 689 18.53 18.40 -13.02
N ASN A 690 18.95 19.61 -13.42
CA ASN A 690 18.59 20.19 -14.72
C ASN A 690 19.18 19.39 -15.88
N ASP A 691 20.43 18.92 -15.77
CA ASP A 691 21.05 18.08 -16.79
C ASP A 691 20.31 16.74 -16.93
N VAL A 692 19.92 16.12 -15.80
CA VAL A 692 19.09 14.90 -15.80
C VAL A 692 17.72 15.17 -16.44
N LYS A 693 17.06 16.28 -16.08
CA LYS A 693 15.78 16.68 -16.67
C LYS A 693 15.89 16.87 -18.19
N ALA A 694 16.95 17.55 -18.67
CA ALA A 694 17.19 17.74 -20.10
C ALA A 694 17.30 16.38 -20.84
N LYS A 695 18.05 15.43 -20.28
CA LYS A 695 18.16 14.08 -20.83
C LYS A 695 16.84 13.31 -20.78
N MET A 696 16.01 13.52 -19.75
CA MET A 696 14.67 12.93 -19.67
C MET A 696 13.72 13.53 -20.72
N GLN A 697 13.86 14.82 -21.05
CA GLN A 697 13.05 15.49 -22.06
C GLN A 697 13.28 14.98 -23.49
N GLU A 698 14.41 14.36 -23.77
CA GLU A 698 14.68 13.69 -25.05
C GLU A 698 13.81 12.44 -25.27
N ASP A 699 13.22 11.89 -24.21
CA ASP A 699 12.41 10.67 -24.25
C ASP A 699 10.93 11.03 -24.48
N LYS A 700 10.38 10.59 -25.61
CA LYS A 700 9.01 10.92 -26.05
C LYS A 700 7.92 10.24 -25.22
N ASP A 701 8.26 9.22 -24.45
CA ASP A 701 7.31 8.52 -23.59
C ASP A 701 7.07 9.23 -22.25
N LEU A 702 7.86 10.27 -21.95
CA LEU A 702 7.77 11.03 -20.70
C LEU A 702 7.04 12.36 -20.89
N HIS A 703 6.16 12.66 -19.93
CA HIS A 703 5.36 13.87 -19.90
C HIS A 703 5.44 14.53 -18.53
N ASN A 704 5.22 15.84 -18.44
CA ASN A 704 5.14 16.59 -17.17
C ASN A 704 6.39 16.40 -16.30
N ILE A 705 7.58 16.48 -16.91
CA ILE A 705 8.85 16.31 -16.18
C ILE A 705 9.09 17.54 -15.30
N ALA A 706 9.12 17.31 -13.98
CA ALA A 706 9.23 18.40 -13.00
C ALA A 706 10.08 17.97 -11.78
N PHE A 707 10.35 18.94 -10.93
CA PHE A 707 11.05 18.76 -9.65
C PHE A 707 10.07 18.85 -8.49
N ASP A 708 10.36 18.14 -7.39
CA ASP A 708 9.69 18.36 -6.10
C ASP A 708 10.19 19.64 -5.41
N TRP A 709 11.34 20.15 -5.81
CA TRP A 709 11.89 21.42 -5.40
C TRP A 709 11.72 22.43 -6.55
N PRO A 710 10.63 23.24 -6.56
CA PRO A 710 10.35 24.21 -7.62
C PRO A 710 11.34 25.36 -7.64
N ASP A 711 11.22 26.21 -8.64
CA ASP A 711 12.01 27.42 -8.77
C ASP A 711 11.78 28.39 -7.59
N THR A 712 12.64 29.40 -7.51
CA THR A 712 12.60 30.44 -6.48
C THR A 712 11.29 31.23 -6.50
N GLU A 713 10.92 31.79 -5.35
CA GLU A 713 9.74 32.65 -5.18
C GLU A 713 10.10 34.12 -5.06
N PRO A 714 9.26 35.02 -5.56
CA PRO A 714 9.46 36.46 -5.37
C PRO A 714 9.17 36.85 -3.90
N VAL A 715 10.11 37.56 -3.32
CA VAL A 715 10.01 38.09 -1.95
C VAL A 715 10.28 39.59 -1.93
N ALA A 716 9.45 40.33 -1.18
CA ALA A 716 9.70 41.75 -0.90
C ALA A 716 10.50 41.86 0.40
N GLN A 717 11.77 42.16 0.27
CA GLN A 717 12.65 42.40 1.42
C GLN A 717 12.57 43.86 1.86
N ILE A 718 12.28 44.08 3.15
CA ILE A 718 12.15 45.37 3.79
C ILE A 718 13.42 45.65 4.60
N HIS A 719 14.29 46.49 4.06
CA HIS A 719 15.54 46.86 4.70
C HIS A 719 15.32 48.11 5.54
N ILE A 720 15.22 47.94 6.86
CA ILE A 720 15.04 49.06 7.81
C ILE A 720 16.37 49.71 8.03
N ASP A 721 16.39 51.06 7.87
CA ASP A 721 17.55 51.89 8.19
C ASP A 721 17.56 52.09 9.76
N PRO A 722 18.55 51.49 10.44
CA PRO A 722 18.53 51.48 11.91
C PRO A 722 18.71 52.85 12.52
N ASP A 723 19.40 53.74 11.85
CA ASP A 723 19.67 55.12 12.37
C ASP A 723 18.40 55.98 12.27
N LYS A 724 17.74 55.97 11.12
CA LYS A 724 16.45 56.66 10.95
C LYS A 724 15.36 56.10 11.85
N ALA A 725 15.26 54.78 11.98
CA ALA A 725 14.28 54.14 12.84
C ALA A 725 14.49 54.53 14.31
N ARG A 726 15.73 54.47 14.83
CA ARG A 726 16.06 54.89 16.22
C ARG A 726 15.77 56.34 16.50
N LEU A 727 16.11 57.29 15.57
CA LEU A 727 15.78 58.68 15.72
C LEU A 727 14.27 58.93 15.91
N LEU A 728 13.45 58.11 15.30
CA LEU A 728 11.99 58.17 15.40
C LEU A 728 11.42 57.28 16.50
N GLY A 729 12.25 56.61 17.31
CA GLY A 729 11.83 55.71 18.37
C GLY A 729 11.15 54.44 17.86
N ILE A 730 11.48 54.00 16.62
CA ILE A 730 10.90 52.83 16.00
C ILE A 730 11.93 51.66 16.07
N ASN A 731 11.45 50.44 16.30
CA ASN A 731 12.26 49.24 16.24
C ASN A 731 11.66 48.25 15.23
N SER A 732 12.47 47.28 14.80
CA SER A 732 12.06 46.26 13.82
C SER A 732 10.83 45.45 14.29
N TYR A 733 10.72 45.16 15.61
CA TYR A 733 9.56 44.46 16.18
C TYR A 733 8.26 45.25 15.97
N ALA A 734 8.25 46.56 16.23
CA ALA A 734 7.07 47.40 16.04
C ALA A 734 6.66 47.48 14.57
N VAL A 735 7.63 47.54 13.63
CA VAL A 735 7.38 47.52 12.18
C VAL A 735 6.77 46.17 11.78
N SER A 736 7.38 45.08 12.19
CA SER A 736 6.91 43.72 11.86
C SER A 736 5.50 43.46 12.41
N LEU A 737 5.24 43.84 13.66
CA LEU A 737 3.92 43.70 14.29
C LEU A 737 2.84 44.52 13.57
N HIS A 738 3.20 45.73 13.17
CA HIS A 738 2.28 46.62 12.43
C HIS A 738 1.96 46.04 11.04
N LEU A 739 2.97 45.60 10.29
CA LEU A 739 2.82 44.99 9.00
C LEU A 739 2.02 43.65 9.11
N GLN A 740 2.33 42.82 10.10
CA GLN A 740 1.58 41.59 10.34
C GLN A 740 0.09 41.89 10.63
N SER A 741 -0.18 42.89 11.48
CA SER A 741 -1.55 43.27 11.81
C SER A 741 -2.31 43.82 10.60
N LEU A 742 -1.61 44.52 9.69
CA LEU A 742 -2.20 45.02 8.46
C LEU A 742 -2.45 43.93 7.41
N LEU A 743 -1.48 43.08 7.18
CA LEU A 743 -1.48 42.13 6.07
C LEU A 743 -2.19 40.83 6.43
N SER A 744 -1.83 40.20 7.56
CA SER A 744 -2.28 38.86 7.93
C SER A 744 -3.19 38.83 9.17
N GLY A 745 -3.22 39.94 9.91
CA GLY A 745 -3.84 39.97 11.24
C GLY A 745 -2.95 39.34 12.32
N THR A 746 -3.17 39.77 13.55
CA THR A 746 -2.43 39.35 14.75
C THR A 746 -3.37 38.78 15.79
N LYS A 747 -3.13 37.55 16.25
CA LYS A 747 -3.93 36.96 17.35
C LYS A 747 -3.75 37.82 18.62
N SER A 748 -4.85 38.37 19.10
CA SER A 748 -4.89 39.25 20.25
C SER A 748 -5.56 38.68 21.51
N GLY A 749 -6.21 37.51 21.35
CA GLY A 749 -6.89 36.87 22.46
C GLY A 749 -7.69 35.65 22.01
N GLU A 750 -8.56 35.18 22.87
CA GLU A 750 -9.44 34.05 22.62
C GLU A 750 -10.88 34.35 23.01
N TYR A 751 -11.80 33.88 22.20
CA TYR A 751 -13.24 33.93 22.42
C TYR A 751 -13.76 32.49 22.54
N TYR A 752 -14.56 32.23 23.57
CA TYR A 752 -15.04 30.87 23.84
C TYR A 752 -16.51 30.73 23.48
N GLU A 753 -16.85 29.85 22.56
CA GLU A 753 -18.22 29.56 22.15
C GLU A 753 -18.47 28.02 22.21
N GLY A 754 -19.23 27.61 23.22
CA GLY A 754 -19.51 26.20 23.46
C GLY A 754 -18.23 25.39 23.69
N ASN A 755 -17.86 24.52 22.74
CA ASN A 755 -16.63 23.70 22.76
C ASN A 755 -15.50 24.26 21.87
N GLN A 756 -15.69 25.46 21.31
CA GLN A 756 -14.73 26.10 20.43
C GLN A 756 -13.93 27.18 21.13
N THR A 757 -12.64 27.20 20.86
CA THR A 757 -11.75 28.32 21.17
C THR A 757 -11.48 29.06 19.88
N ILE A 758 -12.08 30.24 19.72
CA ILE A 758 -12.03 31.07 18.53
C ILE A 758 -10.98 32.16 18.76
N PRO A 759 -9.97 32.30 17.89
CA PRO A 759 -8.99 33.38 18.04
C PRO A 759 -9.66 34.72 17.79
N VAL A 760 -9.32 35.68 18.63
CA VAL A 760 -9.62 37.10 18.41
C VAL A 760 -8.48 37.66 17.60
N THR A 761 -8.72 38.01 16.34
CA THR A 761 -7.71 38.49 15.41
C THR A 761 -7.84 40.02 15.25
N PHE A 762 -6.80 40.70 15.59
CA PHE A 762 -6.70 42.15 15.35
C PHE A 762 -6.21 42.40 13.92
N ARG A 763 -6.97 43.18 13.13
CA ARG A 763 -6.60 43.58 11.77
C ARG A 763 -6.67 45.12 11.61
N LEU A 764 -5.84 45.61 10.72
CA LEU A 764 -5.96 46.99 10.24
C LEU A 764 -6.67 46.96 8.88
N SER A 765 -7.72 47.76 8.70
CA SER A 765 -8.41 47.87 7.43
C SER A 765 -7.67 48.77 6.46
N GLY A 766 -7.54 48.29 5.22
CA GLY A 766 -6.96 49.03 4.11
C GLY A 766 -6.96 48.13 2.86
N ASN A 767 -6.85 48.75 1.69
CA ASN A 767 -6.77 48.05 0.41
C ASN A 767 -5.32 47.59 0.06
N GLU A 768 -4.40 47.77 1.01
CA GLU A 768 -2.98 47.51 0.82
C GLU A 768 -2.63 46.04 0.70
N ASN A 769 -3.49 45.14 1.20
CA ASN A 769 -3.31 43.70 1.13
C ASN A 769 -3.22 43.14 -0.30
N HIS A 770 -3.71 43.94 -1.27
CA HIS A 770 -3.72 43.55 -2.67
C HIS A 770 -2.79 44.42 -3.56
N ASN A 771 -2.03 45.35 -2.96
CA ASN A 771 -1.18 46.29 -3.70
C ASN A 771 0.20 46.45 -3.09
N LEU A 772 1.18 45.75 -3.66
CA LEU A 772 2.56 45.80 -3.21
C LEU A 772 3.17 47.22 -3.26
N ALA A 773 2.77 48.03 -4.22
CA ALA A 773 3.26 49.41 -4.36
C ALA A 773 2.80 50.32 -3.18
N ALA A 774 1.69 50.00 -2.55
CA ALA A 774 1.19 50.75 -1.41
C ALA A 774 1.98 50.53 -0.10
N LEU A 775 2.83 49.44 -0.04
CA LEU A 775 3.63 49.15 1.16
C LEU A 775 4.57 50.31 1.55
N SER A 776 5.14 51.02 0.57
CA SER A 776 6.06 52.14 0.80
C SER A 776 5.39 53.31 1.52
N SER A 777 4.11 53.49 1.33
CA SER A 777 3.31 54.59 1.92
C SER A 777 2.64 54.23 3.24
N LEU A 778 2.82 53.01 3.77
CA LEU A 778 2.19 52.56 5.01
C LEU A 778 2.59 53.43 6.19
N PRO A 779 1.63 53.96 6.99
CA PRO A 779 1.91 54.74 8.14
C PRO A 779 2.43 53.94 9.32
N ILE A 780 3.68 54.10 9.70
CA ILE A 780 4.31 53.44 10.84
C ILE A 780 4.31 54.42 12.00
N GLN A 781 3.87 54.02 13.20
CA GLN A 781 3.86 54.86 14.38
C GLN A 781 5.27 55.05 14.96
N THR A 782 5.62 56.31 15.24
CA THR A 782 6.87 56.73 15.89
C THR A 782 6.74 56.62 17.43
N GLY A 783 7.83 56.67 18.16
CA GLY A 783 7.87 56.58 19.62
C GLY A 783 7.13 57.71 20.33
N ASN A 784 6.94 58.86 19.66
CA ASN A 784 6.18 60.01 20.18
C ASN A 784 4.68 60.01 19.78
N GLY A 785 4.21 58.95 19.11
CA GLY A 785 2.81 58.78 18.71
C GLY A 785 2.43 59.35 17.34
N SER A 786 3.33 60.02 16.64
CA SER A 786 3.12 60.48 15.26
C SER A 786 3.27 59.32 14.27
N TYR A 787 2.82 59.50 13.03
CA TYR A 787 2.93 58.49 11.96
C TYR A 787 3.85 59.00 10.83
N VAL A 788 4.71 58.14 10.35
CA VAL A 788 5.58 58.33 9.18
C VAL A 788 5.40 57.24 8.17
N PRO A 789 5.49 57.51 6.86
CA PRO A 789 5.43 56.44 5.89
C PRO A 789 6.64 55.51 5.99
N LEU A 790 6.41 54.18 5.74
CA LEU A 790 7.47 53.16 5.81
C LEU A 790 8.72 53.55 4.95
N SER A 791 8.52 54.23 3.84
CA SER A 791 9.60 54.68 2.98
C SER A 791 10.59 55.65 3.61
N GLN A 792 10.24 56.30 4.72
CA GLN A 792 11.18 57.17 5.47
C GLN A 792 12.18 56.39 6.31
N ILE A 793 11.83 55.17 6.71
CA ILE A 793 12.65 54.37 7.62
C ILE A 793 13.15 53.05 6.99
N ALA A 794 12.64 52.69 5.81
CA ALA A 794 12.99 51.45 5.15
C ALA A 794 12.98 51.59 3.63
N THR A 795 13.78 50.75 2.96
CA THR A 795 13.74 50.52 1.53
C THR A 795 13.15 49.14 1.25
N ILE A 796 12.32 49.05 0.23
CA ILE A 796 11.73 47.78 -0.22
C ILE A 796 12.40 47.36 -1.50
N SER A 797 13.00 46.18 -1.54
CA SER A 797 13.59 45.57 -2.73
C SER A 797 12.95 44.24 -3.03
N MET A 798 12.72 43.98 -4.32
CA MET A 798 12.28 42.65 -4.74
C MET A 798 13.50 41.74 -4.86
N SER A 799 13.39 40.58 -4.25
CA SER A 799 14.40 39.52 -4.30
C SER A 799 13.75 38.21 -4.64
N GLN A 800 14.54 37.18 -4.78
CA GLN A 800 14.05 35.80 -4.93
C GLN A 800 14.68 34.94 -3.85
N GLU A 801 13.90 34.04 -3.29
CA GLU A 801 14.37 33.03 -2.34
C GLU A 801 13.79 31.67 -2.68
N GLU A 802 14.34 30.62 -2.06
CA GLU A 802 13.85 29.25 -2.24
C GLU A 802 12.43 29.13 -1.70
N GLY A 803 11.48 28.67 -2.51
CA GLY A 803 10.12 28.44 -2.07
C GLY A 803 10.03 27.19 -1.19
N ILE A 804 10.65 26.10 -1.61
CA ILE A 804 10.78 24.85 -0.86
C ILE A 804 12.24 24.40 -0.87
N ILE A 805 12.71 23.87 0.26
CA ILE A 805 14.04 23.24 0.39
C ILE A 805 13.82 21.80 0.83
N TRP A 806 14.30 20.83 0.05
CA TRP A 806 14.25 19.43 0.37
C TRP A 806 15.59 18.89 0.85
N HIS A 807 15.54 18.11 1.95
CA HIS A 807 16.69 17.34 2.41
C HIS A 807 16.36 15.85 2.53
N ARG A 808 17.38 15.03 2.34
CA ARG A 808 17.38 13.60 2.72
C ARG A 808 18.67 13.32 3.48
N ASN A 809 18.55 12.85 4.70
CA ASN A 809 19.71 12.68 5.59
C ASN A 809 20.54 13.95 5.75
N MET A 810 19.88 15.10 5.90
CA MET A 810 20.48 16.44 6.01
C MET A 810 21.19 16.94 4.73
N MET A 811 21.13 16.20 3.62
CA MET A 811 21.69 16.65 2.37
C MET A 811 20.62 17.25 1.46
N PRO A 812 20.90 18.40 0.81
CA PRO A 812 20.07 18.91 -0.27
C PRO A 812 19.76 17.83 -1.29
N THR A 813 18.49 17.66 -1.60
CA THR A 813 18.02 16.55 -2.44
C THR A 813 16.88 17.01 -3.34
N ILE A 814 16.97 16.74 -4.62
CA ILE A 814 15.91 17.00 -5.60
C ILE A 814 15.43 15.69 -6.21
N SER A 815 14.13 15.44 -6.15
CA SER A 815 13.50 14.35 -6.90
C SER A 815 12.97 14.90 -8.23
N ILE A 816 13.42 14.26 -9.33
CA ILE A 816 12.94 14.54 -10.69
C ILE A 816 11.87 13.50 -10.97
N HIS A 817 10.67 13.93 -11.29
CA HIS A 817 9.54 13.03 -11.55
C HIS A 817 8.92 13.30 -12.92
N ALA A 818 8.29 12.27 -13.48
CA ALA A 818 7.59 12.36 -14.75
C ALA A 818 6.41 11.39 -14.80
N ASN A 819 5.42 11.73 -15.60
CA ASN A 819 4.36 10.85 -16.02
C ASN A 819 4.77 10.08 -17.28
N VAL A 820 4.12 8.96 -17.56
CA VAL A 820 4.37 8.13 -18.73
C VAL A 820 3.16 8.09 -19.66
N GLY A 821 3.45 7.93 -20.95
CA GLY A 821 2.40 7.75 -21.95
C GLY A 821 1.62 6.43 -21.79
N PRO A 822 0.47 6.29 -22.47
CA PRO A 822 -0.38 5.10 -22.36
C PRO A 822 0.39 3.81 -22.69
N GLY A 823 0.26 2.79 -21.83
CA GLY A 823 0.90 1.48 -22.01
C GLY A 823 2.39 1.42 -21.73
N VAL A 824 2.99 2.50 -21.24
CA VAL A 824 4.38 2.54 -20.79
C VAL A 824 4.42 2.22 -19.29
N LEU A 825 5.31 1.31 -18.88
CA LEU A 825 5.48 0.92 -17.48
C LEU A 825 6.52 1.81 -16.81
N GLY A 826 6.13 2.55 -15.77
CA GLY A 826 6.96 3.53 -15.08
C GLY A 826 8.28 2.95 -14.55
N ASN A 827 8.23 1.79 -13.88
CA ASN A 827 9.44 1.14 -13.34
C ASN A 827 10.46 0.76 -14.42
N ALA A 828 9.97 0.21 -15.54
CA ALA A 828 10.85 -0.16 -16.65
C ALA A 828 11.49 1.10 -17.26
N LYS A 829 10.69 2.16 -17.42
CA LYS A 829 11.17 3.44 -17.97
C LYS A 829 12.16 4.13 -17.01
N THR A 830 11.90 4.12 -15.70
CA THR A 830 12.85 4.65 -14.69
C THR A 830 14.21 3.95 -14.78
N LYS A 831 14.23 2.62 -14.86
CA LYS A 831 15.47 1.85 -15.00
C LYS A 831 16.17 2.10 -16.34
N GLU A 832 15.42 2.25 -17.43
CA GLU A 832 15.97 2.59 -18.75
C GLU A 832 16.71 3.91 -18.70
N ILE A 833 16.07 4.95 -18.14
CA ILE A 833 16.67 6.29 -18.02
C ILE A 833 17.89 6.25 -17.08
N TYR A 834 17.76 5.57 -15.94
CA TYR A 834 18.86 5.39 -14.99
C TYR A 834 20.08 4.72 -15.62
N ASN A 835 19.87 3.75 -16.52
CA ASN A 835 20.94 3.10 -17.27
C ASN A 835 21.53 4.02 -18.36
N LYS A 836 20.71 4.83 -19.05
CA LYS A 836 21.18 5.85 -20.00
C LYS A 836 22.07 6.92 -19.34
N LEU A 837 21.84 7.16 -18.05
CA LEU A 837 22.64 8.08 -17.24
C LEU A 837 23.94 7.46 -16.69
N ALA A 838 24.28 6.21 -17.03
CA ALA A 838 25.39 5.50 -16.40
C ALA A 838 26.75 6.19 -16.56
N GLU A 839 27.07 6.71 -17.75
CA GLU A 839 28.31 7.47 -18.01
C GLU A 839 28.29 8.78 -17.21
N TYR A 840 27.21 9.54 -17.27
CA TYR A 840 27.06 10.80 -16.57
C TYR A 840 27.20 10.64 -15.04
N ARG A 841 26.70 9.52 -14.47
CA ARG A 841 26.85 9.20 -13.05
C ARG A 841 28.29 8.90 -12.63
N GLN A 842 29.11 8.37 -13.53
CA GLN A 842 30.55 8.11 -13.26
C GLN A 842 31.36 9.41 -13.23
N ASP A 843 30.93 10.42 -13.96
CA ASP A 843 31.61 11.72 -14.09
C ASP A 843 31.14 12.74 -13.02
N LEU A 844 30.21 12.37 -12.12
CA LEU A 844 29.73 13.27 -11.07
C LEU A 844 30.85 13.65 -10.09
N PRO A 845 30.81 14.89 -9.58
CA PRO A 845 31.73 15.30 -8.52
C PRO A 845 31.59 14.44 -7.26
N THR A 846 32.66 14.32 -6.50
CA THR A 846 32.68 13.52 -5.26
C THR A 846 31.59 14.03 -4.29
N GLY A 847 30.74 13.12 -3.77
CA GLY A 847 29.66 13.44 -2.83
C GLY A 847 28.30 13.70 -3.47
N TYR A 848 28.21 13.70 -4.81
CA TYR A 848 26.93 13.81 -5.52
C TYR A 848 26.50 12.45 -6.06
N THR A 849 25.19 12.18 -5.98
CA THR A 849 24.62 10.92 -6.45
C THR A 849 23.35 11.15 -7.24
N ILE A 850 23.12 10.25 -8.20
CA ILE A 850 21.83 10.09 -8.87
C ILE A 850 21.35 8.68 -8.56
N ASP A 851 20.22 8.57 -7.85
CA ASP A 851 19.66 7.31 -7.39
C ASP A 851 18.25 7.07 -7.96
N LEU A 852 17.83 5.82 -7.95
CA LEU A 852 16.42 5.47 -8.17
C LEU A 852 15.57 6.01 -7.01
N ASP A 853 14.33 6.44 -7.32
CA ASP A 853 13.38 6.90 -6.32
C ASP A 853 11.98 6.27 -6.56
N GLY A 854 11.06 6.46 -5.63
CA GLY A 854 9.69 6.00 -5.76
C GLY A 854 9.53 4.48 -5.88
N SER A 855 8.67 4.04 -6.80
CA SER A 855 8.37 2.61 -6.97
C SER A 855 9.56 1.80 -7.48
N ALA A 856 10.49 2.41 -8.21
CA ALA A 856 11.68 1.73 -8.72
C ALA A 856 12.66 1.40 -7.59
N GLU A 857 12.93 2.34 -6.66
CA GLU A 857 13.73 2.10 -5.45
C GLU A 857 13.11 0.99 -4.60
N LYS A 858 11.80 1.10 -4.31
CA LYS A 858 11.05 0.11 -3.52
C LYS A 858 11.05 -1.29 -4.14
N SER A 859 10.94 -1.37 -5.48
CA SER A 859 11.01 -2.64 -6.22
C SER A 859 12.37 -3.31 -6.09
N VAL A 860 13.45 -2.57 -6.24
CA VAL A 860 14.82 -3.10 -6.10
C VAL A 860 15.04 -3.58 -4.66
N THR A 861 14.68 -2.79 -3.67
CA THR A 861 14.80 -3.14 -2.25
C THR A 861 14.00 -4.38 -1.89
N ALA A 862 12.75 -4.49 -2.36
CA ALA A 862 11.89 -5.65 -2.12
C ALA A 862 12.48 -6.94 -2.70
N VAL A 863 13.00 -6.88 -3.94
CA VAL A 863 13.64 -8.03 -4.59
C VAL A 863 14.93 -8.42 -3.84
N GLN A 864 15.76 -7.44 -3.45
CA GLN A 864 16.99 -7.72 -2.67
C GLN A 864 16.65 -8.42 -1.34
N LYS A 865 15.65 -7.95 -0.62
CA LYS A 865 15.20 -8.57 0.65
C LYS A 865 14.63 -9.97 0.46
N LEU A 866 13.98 -10.24 -0.67
CA LEU A 866 13.51 -11.57 -1.02
C LEU A 866 14.69 -12.53 -1.32
N LEU A 867 15.80 -12.02 -1.86
CA LEU A 867 16.99 -12.82 -2.16
C LEU A 867 17.79 -13.20 -0.92
N VAL A 868 17.75 -12.44 0.16
CA VAL A 868 18.49 -12.70 1.40
C VAL A 868 18.16 -14.08 2.00
N PRO A 869 16.89 -14.52 2.14
CA PRO A 869 16.57 -15.86 2.62
C PRO A 869 16.73 -17.00 1.60
N MET A 870 17.04 -16.72 0.32
CA MET A 870 17.19 -17.77 -0.72
C MET A 870 18.26 -18.83 -0.39
N PRO A 871 19.44 -18.51 0.19
CA PRO A 871 20.40 -19.51 0.63
C PRO A 871 19.83 -20.46 1.69
N ILE A 872 18.98 -19.96 2.59
CA ILE A 872 18.31 -20.78 3.62
C ILE A 872 17.33 -21.74 2.95
N MET A 873 16.55 -21.25 2.01
CA MET A 873 15.64 -22.07 1.18
C MET A 873 16.43 -23.19 0.47
N LEU A 874 17.50 -22.83 -0.23
CA LEU A 874 18.33 -23.78 -0.95
C LEU A 874 18.93 -24.85 0.00
N PHE A 875 19.43 -24.42 1.16
CA PHE A 875 19.96 -25.35 2.17
C PHE A 875 18.88 -26.30 2.70
N ALA A 876 17.67 -25.78 2.97
CA ALA A 876 16.55 -26.60 3.43
C ALA A 876 16.13 -27.63 2.36
N ILE A 877 16.02 -27.21 1.08
CA ILE A 877 15.72 -28.10 -0.05
C ILE A 877 16.81 -29.16 -0.20
N MET A 878 18.09 -28.78 -0.20
CA MET A 878 19.20 -29.72 -0.30
C MET A 878 19.22 -30.74 0.85
N THR A 879 18.91 -30.29 2.06
CA THR A 879 18.83 -31.15 3.25
C THR A 879 17.71 -32.20 3.09
N ILE A 880 16.51 -31.78 2.71
CA ILE A 880 15.36 -32.68 2.50
C ILE A 880 15.67 -33.66 1.36
N LEU A 881 16.24 -33.17 0.25
CA LEU A 881 16.69 -34.00 -0.87
C LEU A 881 17.71 -35.07 -0.46
N MET A 882 18.67 -34.67 0.40
CA MET A 882 19.71 -35.59 0.84
C MET A 882 19.14 -36.69 1.76
N PHE A 883 18.19 -36.37 2.64
CA PHE A 883 17.49 -37.36 3.47
C PHE A 883 16.68 -38.34 2.63
N GLN A 884 16.04 -37.88 1.54
CA GLN A 884 15.23 -38.72 0.65
C GLN A 884 16.10 -39.57 -0.27
N LEU A 885 17.00 -38.94 -1.03
CA LEU A 885 17.74 -39.61 -2.14
C LEU A 885 19.05 -40.27 -1.67
N LYS A 886 19.57 -39.94 -0.52
CA LYS A 886 20.78 -40.47 0.11
C LYS A 886 22.04 -40.47 -0.75
N ARG A 887 22.03 -39.77 -1.90
CA ARG A 887 23.14 -39.66 -2.86
C ARG A 887 23.23 -38.20 -3.37
N ILE A 888 24.45 -37.65 -3.24
CA ILE A 888 24.77 -36.28 -3.66
C ILE A 888 24.45 -36.05 -5.15
N ALA A 889 24.80 -37.02 -6.00
CA ALA A 889 24.57 -36.90 -7.44
C ALA A 889 23.07 -36.77 -7.80
N LEU A 890 22.20 -37.54 -7.13
CA LEU A 890 20.76 -37.49 -7.35
C LEU A 890 20.16 -36.20 -6.82
N MET A 891 20.67 -35.72 -5.69
CA MET A 891 20.29 -34.44 -5.11
C MET A 891 20.55 -33.29 -6.10
N PHE A 892 21.73 -33.21 -6.69
CA PHE A 892 22.05 -32.19 -7.68
C PHE A 892 21.24 -32.36 -8.97
N MET A 893 20.98 -33.60 -9.44
CA MET A 893 20.11 -33.82 -10.59
C MET A 893 18.70 -33.28 -10.38
N ALA A 894 18.10 -33.54 -9.20
CA ALA A 894 16.80 -32.98 -8.85
C ALA A 894 16.83 -31.46 -8.81
N LEU A 895 17.88 -30.88 -8.21
CA LEU A 895 18.01 -29.43 -8.08
C LEU A 895 18.17 -28.74 -9.44
N PHE A 896 18.95 -29.33 -10.37
CA PHE A 896 19.15 -28.76 -11.71
C PHE A 896 17.91 -28.79 -12.62
N THR A 897 16.83 -29.47 -12.23
CA THR A 897 15.58 -29.41 -12.98
C THR A 897 14.80 -28.11 -12.72
N ALA A 898 14.98 -27.48 -11.56
CA ALA A 898 14.23 -26.26 -11.22
C ALA A 898 14.43 -25.10 -12.22
N PRO A 899 15.67 -24.78 -12.66
CA PRO A 899 15.90 -23.75 -13.66
C PRO A 899 15.21 -24.00 -15.02
N LEU A 900 14.91 -25.25 -15.36
CA LEU A 900 14.23 -25.58 -16.63
C LEU A 900 12.82 -24.99 -16.70
N GLY A 901 12.19 -24.71 -15.56
CA GLY A 901 10.91 -24.03 -15.50
C GLY A 901 10.95 -22.62 -16.08
N LEU A 902 12.10 -21.93 -16.02
CA LEU A 902 12.25 -20.60 -16.58
C LEU A 902 11.98 -20.55 -18.09
N ILE A 903 12.26 -21.64 -18.82
CA ILE A 903 11.95 -21.73 -20.26
C ILE A 903 10.46 -21.52 -20.49
N GLY A 904 9.62 -22.19 -19.71
CA GLY A 904 8.16 -22.08 -19.81
C GLY A 904 7.63 -20.74 -19.29
N VAL A 905 8.22 -20.21 -18.21
CA VAL A 905 7.85 -18.89 -17.65
C VAL A 905 8.08 -17.80 -18.68
N VAL A 906 9.29 -17.71 -19.23
CA VAL A 906 9.67 -16.69 -20.21
C VAL A 906 8.80 -16.78 -21.46
N LEU A 907 8.55 -18.00 -21.94
CA LEU A 907 7.68 -18.23 -23.09
C LEU A 907 6.24 -17.75 -22.81
N ALA A 908 5.67 -18.13 -21.67
CA ALA A 908 4.30 -17.77 -21.31
C ALA A 908 4.13 -16.27 -21.14
N LEU A 909 5.02 -15.60 -20.40
CA LEU A 909 4.97 -14.15 -20.18
C LEU A 909 5.11 -13.36 -21.48
N ASN A 910 5.99 -13.79 -22.40
CA ASN A 910 6.13 -13.14 -23.72
C ASN A 910 4.91 -13.35 -24.62
N ILE A 911 4.33 -14.56 -24.66
CA ILE A 911 3.14 -14.84 -25.48
C ILE A 911 1.94 -14.05 -24.99
N THR A 912 1.72 -14.01 -23.68
CA THR A 912 0.57 -13.29 -23.06
C THR A 912 0.84 -11.79 -22.91
N ARG A 913 2.07 -11.34 -23.18
CA ARG A 913 2.53 -9.96 -22.94
C ARG A 913 2.34 -9.51 -21.48
N THR A 914 2.36 -10.45 -20.56
CA THR A 914 2.22 -10.18 -19.13
C THR A 914 3.56 -9.68 -18.57
N PRO A 915 3.58 -8.56 -17.82
CA PRO A 915 4.83 -8.03 -17.28
C PRO A 915 5.40 -8.92 -16.17
N LEU A 916 6.72 -8.92 -16.05
CA LEU A 916 7.42 -9.53 -14.94
C LEU A 916 7.36 -8.60 -13.75
N GLY A 917 6.43 -8.87 -12.87
CA GLY A 917 6.23 -8.14 -11.60
C GLY A 917 6.62 -8.98 -10.40
N PHE A 918 6.42 -8.39 -9.21
CA PHE A 918 6.67 -9.08 -7.95
C PHE A 918 5.88 -10.40 -7.86
N MET A 919 4.61 -10.39 -8.29
CA MET A 919 3.75 -11.59 -8.30
C MET A 919 4.26 -12.70 -9.24
N ALA A 920 4.80 -12.35 -10.40
CA ALA A 920 5.41 -13.33 -11.31
C ALA A 920 6.66 -13.98 -10.69
N ILE A 921 7.48 -13.21 -9.98
CA ILE A 921 8.65 -13.74 -9.24
C ILE A 921 8.20 -14.75 -8.18
N LEU A 922 7.11 -14.47 -7.46
CA LEU A 922 6.54 -15.42 -6.49
C LEU A 922 6.08 -16.72 -7.18
N GLY A 923 5.47 -16.60 -8.36
CA GLY A 923 5.11 -17.75 -9.19
C GLY A 923 6.31 -18.60 -9.59
N ILE A 924 7.44 -18.00 -9.95
CA ILE A 924 8.70 -18.68 -10.28
C ILE A 924 9.25 -19.44 -9.08
N ILE A 925 9.24 -18.80 -7.90
CA ILE A 925 9.73 -19.42 -6.66
C ILE A 925 8.85 -20.62 -6.28
N ALA A 926 7.54 -20.48 -6.31
CA ALA A 926 6.58 -21.55 -6.05
C ALA A 926 6.76 -22.73 -7.01
N LEU A 927 6.92 -22.42 -8.30
CA LEU A 927 7.16 -23.38 -9.38
C LEU A 927 8.41 -24.23 -9.14
N SER A 928 9.51 -23.63 -8.63
CA SER A 928 10.76 -24.35 -8.41
C SER A 928 10.60 -25.53 -7.43
N GLY A 929 9.84 -25.31 -6.33
CA GLY A 929 9.50 -26.37 -5.36
C GLY A 929 8.73 -27.52 -6.01
N MET A 930 7.75 -27.20 -6.85
CA MET A 930 6.93 -28.22 -7.55
C MET A 930 7.74 -29.06 -8.55
N ILE A 931 8.64 -28.43 -9.32
CA ILE A 931 9.50 -29.14 -10.28
C ILE A 931 10.42 -30.10 -9.55
N ILE A 932 11.07 -29.64 -8.47
CA ILE A 932 11.96 -30.50 -7.67
C ILE A 932 11.20 -31.69 -7.07
N ARG A 933 9.95 -31.47 -6.59
CA ARG A 933 9.08 -32.53 -6.11
C ARG A 933 8.84 -33.63 -7.16
N ASN A 934 8.48 -33.24 -8.40
CA ASN A 934 8.26 -34.18 -9.49
C ASN A 934 9.55 -34.95 -9.83
N SER A 935 10.70 -34.29 -9.78
CA SER A 935 12.01 -34.88 -10.04
C SER A 935 12.40 -35.93 -9.00
N ILE A 936 12.12 -35.67 -7.71
CA ILE A 936 12.37 -36.65 -6.64
C ILE A 936 11.55 -37.91 -6.85
N ILE A 937 10.26 -37.76 -7.10
CA ILE A 937 9.35 -38.92 -7.29
C ILE A 937 9.83 -39.81 -8.43
N LEU A 938 10.34 -39.22 -9.52
CA LEU A 938 10.88 -39.97 -10.65
C LEU A 938 12.22 -40.62 -10.31
N LEU A 939 13.16 -39.89 -9.65
CA LEU A 939 14.46 -40.44 -9.28
C LEU A 939 14.35 -41.58 -8.26
N ASP A 940 13.48 -41.42 -7.28
CA ASP A 940 13.22 -42.44 -6.25
C ASP A 940 12.66 -43.72 -6.90
N GLN A 941 11.74 -43.58 -7.86
CA GLN A 941 11.20 -44.71 -8.62
C GLN A 941 12.28 -45.46 -9.44
N ILE A 942 13.22 -44.72 -10.06
CA ILE A 942 14.34 -45.33 -10.82
C ILE A 942 15.22 -46.15 -9.85
N GLU A 943 15.53 -45.62 -8.66
CA GLU A 943 16.33 -46.34 -7.67
C GLU A 943 15.60 -47.57 -7.11
N ILE A 944 14.26 -47.53 -6.94
CA ILE A 944 13.45 -48.68 -6.53
C ILE A 944 13.57 -49.78 -7.58
N HIS A 945 13.30 -49.51 -8.85
CA HIS A 945 13.40 -50.53 -9.92
C HIS A 945 14.82 -51.08 -10.09
N ARG A 946 15.86 -50.25 -9.80
CA ARG A 946 17.25 -50.74 -9.78
C ARG A 946 17.52 -51.67 -8.63
N THR A 947 16.96 -51.43 -7.46
CA THR A 947 17.11 -52.34 -6.30
C THR A 947 16.34 -53.63 -6.45
N GLU A 948 15.28 -53.64 -7.29
CA GLU A 948 14.51 -54.79 -7.66
C GLU A 948 15.22 -55.65 -8.73
N GLY A 949 16.42 -55.25 -9.21
CA GLY A 949 17.25 -56.00 -10.14
C GLY A 949 17.03 -55.74 -11.65
N GLN A 950 16.28 -54.69 -12.00
CA GLN A 950 16.12 -54.31 -13.40
C GLN A 950 17.44 -53.73 -13.97
N SER A 951 17.66 -53.87 -15.25
CA SER A 951 18.77 -53.20 -15.92
C SER A 951 18.59 -51.68 -15.81
N ALA A 952 19.69 -50.94 -15.79
CA ALA A 952 19.61 -49.46 -15.57
C ALA A 952 18.76 -48.77 -16.64
N ARG A 953 18.80 -49.23 -17.91
CA ARG A 953 18.01 -48.69 -19.00
C ARG A 953 16.51 -48.98 -18.84
N GLU A 954 16.20 -50.24 -18.51
CA GLU A 954 14.80 -50.66 -18.24
C GLU A 954 14.23 -49.97 -17.03
N ALA A 955 15.03 -49.83 -15.94
CA ALA A 955 14.62 -49.11 -14.74
C ALA A 955 14.25 -47.66 -15.03
N ILE A 956 15.01 -46.95 -15.90
CA ILE A 956 14.75 -45.58 -16.32
C ILE A 956 13.44 -45.50 -17.10
N ILE A 957 13.27 -46.35 -18.13
CA ILE A 957 12.11 -46.30 -19.02
C ILE A 957 10.84 -46.68 -18.25
N ASN A 958 10.88 -47.82 -17.51
CA ASN A 958 9.74 -48.29 -16.74
C ASN A 958 9.31 -47.27 -15.68
N SER A 959 10.27 -46.62 -14.99
CA SER A 959 9.97 -45.58 -14.01
C SER A 959 9.33 -44.35 -14.66
N ALA A 960 9.88 -43.85 -15.77
CA ALA A 960 9.35 -42.71 -16.48
C ALA A 960 7.93 -43.00 -17.03
N THR A 961 7.70 -44.20 -17.57
CA THR A 961 6.40 -44.65 -18.08
C THR A 961 5.37 -44.80 -16.94
N LEU A 962 5.77 -45.40 -15.82
CA LEU A 962 4.89 -45.56 -14.63
C LEU A 962 4.51 -44.22 -14.02
N ARG A 963 5.45 -43.28 -13.91
CA ARG A 963 5.25 -41.96 -13.34
C ARG A 963 4.70 -40.93 -14.31
N PHE A 964 4.61 -41.22 -15.59
CA PHE A 964 4.08 -40.29 -16.59
C PHE A 964 2.68 -39.80 -16.26
N ARG A 965 1.74 -40.74 -16.00
CA ARG A 965 0.34 -40.38 -15.74
C ARG A 965 0.18 -39.55 -14.45
N PRO A 966 0.69 -39.94 -13.27
CA PRO A 966 0.63 -39.17 -12.09
C PRO A 966 1.19 -37.75 -12.27
N ILE A 967 2.42 -37.62 -12.79
CA ILE A 967 3.09 -36.32 -12.93
C ILE A 967 2.32 -35.40 -13.91
N MET A 968 1.83 -35.91 -15.02
CA MET A 968 1.02 -35.13 -15.98
C MET A 968 -0.32 -34.72 -15.39
N LEU A 969 -0.99 -35.57 -14.63
CA LEU A 969 -2.28 -35.28 -14.02
C LEU A 969 -2.16 -34.18 -12.94
N THR A 970 -1.14 -34.27 -12.10
CA THR A 970 -0.90 -33.26 -11.07
C THR A 970 -0.56 -31.91 -11.70
N ALA A 971 0.26 -31.88 -12.76
CA ALA A 971 0.56 -30.67 -13.49
C ALA A 971 -0.70 -30.07 -14.16
N ILE A 972 -1.51 -30.89 -14.82
CA ILE A 972 -2.75 -30.43 -15.47
C ILE A 972 -3.74 -29.93 -14.41
N ALA A 973 -3.91 -30.63 -13.30
CA ALA A 973 -4.80 -30.20 -12.21
C ALA A 973 -4.36 -28.85 -11.62
N ALA A 974 -3.05 -28.68 -11.39
CA ALA A 974 -2.49 -27.45 -10.88
C ALA A 974 -2.68 -26.27 -11.88
N ILE A 975 -2.40 -26.50 -13.18
CA ILE A 975 -2.56 -25.47 -14.22
C ILE A 975 -4.03 -25.08 -14.38
N LEU A 976 -4.94 -26.05 -14.47
CA LEU A 976 -6.37 -25.78 -14.61
C LEU A 976 -6.97 -25.13 -13.34
N GLY A 977 -6.47 -25.50 -12.16
CA GLY A 977 -6.84 -24.86 -10.88
C GLY A 977 -6.44 -23.39 -10.79
N MET A 978 -5.43 -22.95 -11.60
CA MET A 978 -5.00 -21.56 -11.67
C MET A 978 -5.83 -20.70 -12.63
N ILE A 979 -6.68 -21.30 -13.49
CA ILE A 979 -7.46 -20.56 -14.50
C ILE A 979 -8.28 -19.42 -13.87
N PRO A 980 -9.02 -19.62 -12.77
CA PRO A 980 -9.77 -18.53 -12.16
C PRO A 980 -8.89 -17.34 -11.72
N LEU A 981 -7.64 -17.58 -11.32
CA LEU A 981 -6.69 -16.53 -10.95
C LEU A 981 -6.13 -15.77 -12.16
N MET A 982 -6.12 -16.37 -13.36
CA MET A 982 -5.65 -15.70 -14.57
C MET A 982 -6.55 -14.53 -14.98
N GLY A 983 -7.81 -14.51 -14.55
CA GLY A 983 -8.74 -13.38 -14.74
C GLY A 983 -8.52 -12.20 -13.78
N SER A 984 -7.78 -12.40 -12.70
CA SER A 984 -7.50 -11.35 -11.71
C SER A 984 -6.27 -10.54 -12.08
N VAL A 985 -6.39 -9.23 -12.20
CA VAL A 985 -5.26 -8.33 -12.53
C VAL A 985 -4.06 -8.55 -11.58
N PHE A 986 -4.32 -8.73 -10.29
CA PHE A 986 -3.28 -8.93 -9.28
C PHE A 986 -2.59 -10.30 -9.38
N TRP A 987 -3.38 -11.38 -9.58
CA TRP A 987 -2.88 -12.76 -9.55
C TRP A 987 -2.44 -13.30 -10.90
N SER A 988 -2.91 -12.69 -12.01
CA SER A 988 -2.61 -13.14 -13.37
C SER A 988 -1.12 -13.35 -13.64
N PRO A 989 -0.20 -12.44 -13.27
CA PRO A 989 1.22 -12.65 -13.53
C PRO A 989 1.80 -13.89 -12.83
N LEU A 990 1.36 -14.16 -11.60
CA LEU A 990 1.75 -15.36 -10.87
C LEU A 990 1.18 -16.61 -11.54
N ALA A 991 -0.12 -16.62 -11.84
CA ALA A 991 -0.81 -17.77 -12.41
C ALA A 991 -0.26 -18.14 -13.79
N ILE A 992 0.04 -17.16 -14.64
CA ILE A 992 0.62 -17.37 -15.99
C ILE A 992 2.06 -17.88 -15.89
N ALA A 993 2.89 -17.24 -15.04
CA ALA A 993 4.28 -17.68 -14.84
C ALA A 993 4.35 -19.11 -14.30
N PHE A 994 3.54 -19.42 -13.27
CA PHE A 994 3.46 -20.74 -12.66
C PHE A 994 2.96 -21.79 -13.67
N SER A 995 1.85 -21.53 -14.36
CA SER A 995 1.23 -22.48 -15.28
C SER A 995 2.10 -22.76 -16.52
N GLY A 996 2.63 -21.69 -17.13
CA GLY A 996 3.52 -21.83 -18.29
C GLY A 996 4.84 -22.54 -17.94
N GLY A 997 5.41 -22.17 -16.79
CA GLY A 997 6.59 -22.81 -16.27
C GLY A 997 6.38 -24.29 -15.94
N LEU A 998 5.25 -24.61 -15.26
CA LEU A 998 4.91 -25.99 -14.89
C LEU A 998 4.66 -26.88 -16.11
N LEU A 999 3.96 -26.38 -17.12
CA LEU A 999 3.70 -27.12 -18.37
C LEU A 999 5.00 -27.58 -19.05
N VAL A 1000 5.89 -26.62 -19.30
CA VAL A 1000 7.16 -26.90 -19.98
C VAL A 1000 8.09 -27.74 -19.11
N ALA A 1001 8.21 -27.38 -17.82
CA ALA A 1001 9.07 -28.11 -16.89
C ALA A 1001 8.63 -29.55 -16.67
N THR A 1002 7.33 -29.84 -16.65
CA THR A 1002 6.81 -31.21 -16.51
C THR A 1002 7.22 -32.08 -17.72
N ILE A 1003 7.09 -31.56 -18.94
CA ILE A 1003 7.51 -32.24 -20.13
C ILE A 1003 9.03 -32.47 -20.13
N LEU A 1004 9.79 -31.42 -19.79
CA LEU A 1004 11.26 -31.51 -19.74
C LEU A 1004 11.73 -32.46 -18.62
N THR A 1005 11.14 -32.47 -17.47
CA THR A 1005 11.49 -33.38 -16.36
C THR A 1005 11.30 -34.84 -16.77
N LEU A 1006 10.20 -35.17 -17.44
CA LEU A 1006 9.93 -36.54 -17.89
C LEU A 1006 10.90 -37.04 -18.99
N ILE A 1007 11.57 -36.12 -19.71
CA ILE A 1007 12.50 -36.46 -20.79
C ILE A 1007 13.96 -36.21 -20.37
N VAL A 1008 14.25 -35.01 -19.85
CA VAL A 1008 15.64 -34.56 -19.59
C VAL A 1008 16.22 -35.20 -18.34
N LEU A 1009 15.44 -35.39 -17.28
CA LEU A 1009 15.94 -36.00 -16.04
C LEU A 1009 16.36 -37.48 -16.24
N PRO A 1010 15.59 -38.36 -16.95
CA PRO A 1010 16.06 -39.67 -17.38
C PRO A 1010 17.35 -39.64 -18.21
N VAL A 1011 17.48 -38.67 -19.12
CA VAL A 1011 18.68 -38.50 -19.95
C VAL A 1011 19.88 -38.05 -19.09
N MET A 1012 19.68 -37.13 -18.12
CA MET A 1012 20.71 -36.71 -17.18
C MET A 1012 21.20 -37.88 -16.32
N TYR A 1013 20.26 -38.71 -15.82
CA TYR A 1013 20.57 -39.91 -15.05
C TYR A 1013 21.39 -40.90 -15.86
N ALA A 1014 20.93 -41.24 -17.11
CA ALA A 1014 21.64 -42.14 -18.01
C ALA A 1014 23.06 -41.65 -18.38
N THR A 1015 23.20 -40.34 -18.60
CA THR A 1015 24.49 -39.72 -18.94
C THR A 1015 25.47 -39.80 -17.78
N TRP A 1016 25.01 -39.51 -16.56
CA TRP A 1016 25.84 -39.53 -15.35
C TRP A 1016 26.31 -40.92 -14.99
N TYR A 1017 25.40 -41.90 -15.02
CA TYR A 1017 25.73 -43.30 -14.73
C TYR A 1017 26.25 -44.10 -15.94
N LYS A 1018 26.50 -43.41 -17.07
CA LYS A 1018 27.03 -44.01 -18.30
C LYS A 1018 26.21 -45.24 -18.75
N VAL A 1019 24.89 -45.15 -18.66
CA VAL A 1019 23.98 -46.23 -19.12
C VAL A 1019 24.03 -46.31 -20.64
N LYS A 1020 24.44 -47.50 -21.16
CA LYS A 1020 24.50 -47.77 -22.59
C LYS A 1020 23.14 -48.20 -23.17
#